data_afc4d2098d2a90ff5f17e922abe26d56
#
_entry.id   afc4d2098d2a90ff5f17e922abe26d56
#
_cell.length_a   1.000
_cell.length_b   1.000
_cell.length_c   1.000
_cell.angle_alpha   90.00
_cell.angle_beta   90.00
_cell.angle_gamma   90.00
#
_symmetry.space_group_name_H-M   'P 1'
#
loop_
_entity.id
_entity.type
_entity.pdbx_description
1 polymer ?
#
loop_
_entity_poly.entity_id
_entity_poly.type
_entity_poly.pdbx_seq_one_letter_code
_entity_poly.pdbx_strand_id
1 'polypeptide(L)'
;MGKWGQVRNVAAAGLLVMFFAAAASFCQRQKGSDRPAAVSAAADRHSLENGIVAAKFSSAGGRINAVVFEDRLHKTSVTIDQPFAILLKDGTIYRAADVSISGQVSQQGLAPRPAASRMSDRIHGFEIDVPLETPDHALRLTWSLILRDGSQYIRQSLTIAAADHDASISRVQLIDLPLADAHVVGSVDGSPIVAGNLFVGFEHPISHSKVTAGRATAWIDRDLPLKTGQSVTYSAVIGVAREGQMRRDSLAYVERERAHPYRTFLHYNSWFDLGFGNDYDAAGALDRVNAFGRELKEKRGVTLDSYLFDDGWDGHHSLWKFNGGFPDGFTPVKQAAEKYGAEPGVWMSPWGGYGKAKRERIDFGKSQGYEIVADGYALSGPKYYAAFRDVALDMMRTYGVNQFKFDGTGNVDSVFPGSQFDSDFSAAIHLIDELRAARPGVFINLTTGTWPSPFWLLYADSTWRGGDDDSATGVGPYRERWITYRDAVTYQNIVQGGPLYPLNSLMLHGIIYAKQHPHLNKDPDDRFRNEVRSYFGTGTQLQEMYITPELLTDQNWDDLAEAAKWARDRQDVLKDTHWVGGNPAWLEVYGWAAWTPAKATLVLRNPSDKPQSIKLNLANVFELPAGAAQAYTAKSPWKSDAARPAMDLNAQAAHEFRLEPFEVFTLDMTAR
;
A
#
# COMPACT_ATOMS: atom_id res chain seq x y z
N MET A 1 2.30 67.14 23.56
CA MET A 1 2.64 66.32 24.72
C MET A 1 1.79 65.06 24.60
N GLY A 2 2.25 63.87 24.46
CA GLY A 2 3.48 63.17 24.52
C GLY A 2 3.39 61.89 23.72
N LYS A 3 4.51 61.47 23.20
CA LYS A 3 4.87 60.26 22.52
C LYS A 3 4.54 58.99 23.29
N TRP A 4 4.32 57.89 22.56
CA TRP A 4 4.66 56.51 22.80
C TRP A 4 3.82 55.68 21.83
N GLY A 5 4.24 54.80 20.95
CA GLY A 5 5.50 54.11 20.79
C GLY A 5 5.19 52.89 19.95
N GLN A 6 5.75 52.80 18.75
CA GLN A 6 5.72 51.57 17.93
C GLN A 6 6.53 50.48 18.63
N VAL A 7 5.94 49.31 18.83
CA VAL A 7 6.71 48.05 19.07
C VAL A 7 5.95 46.88 18.45
N ARG A 8 6.45 46.39 17.34
CA ARG A 8 6.79 45.05 16.91
C ARG A 8 5.68 44.05 16.57
N ASN A 9 5.46 43.93 15.31
CA ASN A 9 5.16 42.67 14.63
C ASN A 9 6.47 42.11 14.03
N VAL A 10 7.19 41.30 14.76
CA VAL A 10 8.29 40.44 14.26
C VAL A 10 8.32 39.22 15.16
N ALA A 11 7.57 38.17 14.84
CA ALA A 11 7.75 36.79 15.27
C ALA A 11 6.65 35.88 14.69
N ALA A 12 6.62 35.69 13.38
CA ALA A 12 5.82 34.65 12.75
C ALA A 12 6.43 34.10 11.44
N ALA A 13 7.74 34.28 11.25
CA ALA A 13 8.44 33.81 10.03
C ALA A 13 9.51 32.75 10.29
N GLY A 14 9.60 32.20 11.50
CA GLY A 14 10.68 31.31 11.93
C GLY A 14 10.33 29.81 12.09
N LEU A 15 9.07 29.40 11.92
CA LEU A 15 8.67 28.00 12.22
C LEU A 15 8.23 27.17 10.99
N LEU A 16 8.35 27.70 9.78
CA LEU A 16 7.91 26.97 8.55
C LEU A 16 9.06 26.36 7.74
N VAL A 17 10.31 26.46 8.18
CA VAL A 17 11.50 25.99 7.44
C VAL A 17 12.05 24.65 7.97
N MET A 18 11.64 24.16 9.14
CA MET A 18 12.21 22.94 9.74
C MET A 18 11.46 21.63 9.40
N PHE A 19 10.35 21.64 8.69
CA PHE A 19 9.63 20.41 8.31
C PHE A 19 9.99 19.85 6.92
N PHE A 20 10.80 20.53 6.13
CA PHE A 20 11.21 20.08 4.79
C PHE A 20 12.49 19.22 4.75
N ALA A 21 13.21 19.07 5.85
CA ALA A 21 14.50 18.36 5.89
C ALA A 21 14.39 16.84 6.17
N ALA A 22 13.25 16.34 6.64
CA ALA A 22 13.11 14.94 7.05
C ALA A 22 12.75 13.95 5.92
N ALA A 23 12.27 14.43 4.77
CA ALA A 23 11.87 13.57 3.65
C ALA A 23 13.02 13.19 2.70
N ALA A 24 14.20 13.78 2.86
CA ALA A 24 15.34 13.60 1.95
C ALA A 24 16.33 12.49 2.36
N SER A 25 16.10 11.77 3.45
CA SER A 25 17.12 10.89 4.06
C SER A 25 17.05 9.42 3.67
N PHE A 26 16.31 9.02 2.64
CA PHE A 26 16.28 7.60 2.22
C PHE A 26 17.27 7.24 1.12
N CYS A 27 17.94 8.21 0.52
CA CYS A 27 19.02 7.96 -0.44
C CYS A 27 20.35 8.41 0.18
N GLN A 28 21.21 7.50 0.57
CA GLN A 28 22.62 7.85 0.72
C GLN A 28 23.11 8.40 -0.64
N ARG A 29 23.43 9.69 -0.68
CA ARG A 29 23.96 10.35 -1.88
C ARG A 29 25.29 9.69 -2.29
N GLN A 30 25.24 8.80 -3.26
CA GLN A 30 26.46 8.45 -4.02
C GLN A 30 26.81 9.63 -4.91
N LYS A 31 28.09 9.99 -4.97
CA LYS A 31 28.67 11.08 -5.81
C LYS A 31 28.45 10.89 -7.33
N GLY A 32 27.33 10.43 -7.77
CA GLY A 32 26.92 10.23 -9.16
C GLY A 32 25.41 10.31 -9.34
N SER A 33 24.65 10.15 -8.23
CA SER A 33 23.19 10.13 -8.25
C SER A 33 22.53 11.50 -8.29
N ASP A 34 23.28 12.58 -8.10
CA ASP A 34 22.74 13.96 -7.95
C ASP A 34 22.42 14.65 -9.28
N ARG A 35 22.57 13.97 -10.42
CA ARG A 35 22.11 14.57 -11.68
C ARG A 35 20.60 14.53 -11.75
N PRO A 36 19.92 15.68 -11.91
CA PRO A 36 18.49 15.72 -12.13
C PRO A 36 18.12 14.97 -13.40
N ALA A 37 16.85 14.63 -13.55
CA ALA A 37 16.33 14.09 -14.79
C ALA A 37 16.59 15.11 -15.92
N ALA A 38 16.95 14.61 -17.07
CA ALA A 38 17.19 15.40 -18.26
C ALA A 38 16.58 14.70 -19.47
N VAL A 39 16.11 15.49 -20.40
CA VAL A 39 15.58 15.04 -21.66
C VAL A 39 16.37 15.66 -22.81
N SER A 40 16.63 14.91 -23.85
CA SER A 40 17.25 15.43 -25.07
C SER A 40 16.63 14.83 -26.32
N ALA A 41 16.57 15.63 -27.39
CA ALA A 41 16.24 15.19 -28.73
C ALA A 41 17.26 15.79 -29.72
N ALA A 42 17.74 14.96 -30.62
CA ALA A 42 18.59 15.40 -31.74
C ALA A 42 18.10 14.66 -32.99
N ALA A 43 17.36 15.36 -33.82
CA ALA A 43 16.67 14.80 -34.97
C ALA A 43 15.76 13.63 -34.57
N ASP A 44 16.15 12.42 -34.92
CA ASP A 44 15.36 11.19 -34.65
C ASP A 44 15.81 10.44 -33.40
N ARG A 45 16.67 11.01 -32.55
CA ARG A 45 17.16 10.36 -31.35
C ARG A 45 16.63 11.06 -30.11
N HIS A 46 16.07 10.26 -29.21
CA HIS A 46 15.47 10.73 -27.97
C HIS A 46 16.12 10.05 -26.78
N SER A 47 16.39 10.81 -25.73
CA SER A 47 16.85 10.24 -24.46
C SER A 47 16.18 10.90 -23.25
N LEU A 48 15.96 10.08 -22.23
CA LEU A 48 15.46 10.48 -20.93
C LEU A 48 16.39 9.84 -19.88
N GLU A 49 17.11 10.68 -19.10
CA GLU A 49 18.21 10.18 -18.29
C GLU A 49 18.45 10.96 -17.00
N ASN A 50 19.05 10.29 -16.02
CA ASN A 50 19.64 10.92 -14.83
C ASN A 50 20.99 10.26 -14.51
N GLY A 51 21.52 10.46 -13.30
CA GLY A 51 22.78 9.86 -12.88
C GLY A 51 22.73 8.33 -12.66
N ILE A 52 21.54 7.72 -12.65
CA ILE A 52 21.30 6.32 -12.25
C ILE A 52 20.84 5.47 -13.44
N VAL A 53 19.87 5.95 -14.20
CA VAL A 53 19.25 5.24 -15.32
C VAL A 53 19.11 6.13 -16.56
N ALA A 54 19.03 5.50 -17.73
CA ALA A 54 18.63 6.19 -18.95
C ALA A 54 17.75 5.28 -19.82
N ALA A 55 16.82 5.89 -20.56
CA ALA A 55 16.14 5.26 -21.69
C ALA A 55 16.45 6.05 -22.96
N LYS A 56 16.78 5.37 -24.03
CA LYS A 56 17.11 5.95 -25.34
C LYS A 56 16.34 5.23 -26.44
N PHE A 57 15.90 5.94 -27.43
CA PHE A 57 15.27 5.34 -28.61
C PHE A 57 15.44 6.23 -29.85
N SER A 58 15.17 5.67 -31.02
CA SER A 58 15.12 6.39 -32.29
C SER A 58 13.72 6.40 -32.85
N SER A 59 13.32 7.53 -33.44
CA SER A 59 12.07 7.71 -34.21
C SER A 59 12.30 7.72 -35.74
N ALA A 60 13.48 7.31 -36.19
CA ALA A 60 13.84 7.28 -37.60
C ALA A 60 12.87 6.42 -38.42
N GLY A 61 12.52 6.87 -39.61
CA GLY A 61 11.57 6.17 -40.47
C GLY A 61 10.14 6.18 -39.99
N GLY A 62 9.78 7.10 -39.04
CA GLY A 62 8.42 7.20 -38.49
C GLY A 62 8.01 6.03 -37.60
N ARG A 63 8.97 5.35 -36.95
CA ARG A 63 8.74 4.21 -36.05
C ARG A 63 9.60 4.28 -34.81
N ILE A 64 9.18 3.63 -33.72
CA ILE A 64 10.02 3.46 -32.54
C ILE A 64 11.03 2.36 -32.82
N ASN A 65 12.32 2.68 -32.71
CA ASN A 65 13.43 1.77 -32.95
C ASN A 65 14.47 1.85 -31.85
N ALA A 66 15.23 0.75 -31.68
CA ALA A 66 16.40 0.69 -30.83
C ALA A 66 16.18 1.26 -29.41
N VAL A 67 15.10 0.82 -28.74
CA VAL A 67 14.85 1.21 -27.36
C VAL A 67 15.87 0.52 -26.47
N VAL A 68 16.64 1.31 -25.71
CA VAL A 68 17.70 0.81 -24.82
C VAL A 68 17.47 1.39 -23.43
N PHE A 69 17.40 0.51 -22.44
CA PHE A 69 17.47 0.89 -21.03
C PHE A 69 18.92 0.72 -20.52
N GLU A 70 19.49 1.76 -19.93
CA GLU A 70 20.84 1.75 -19.36
C GLU A 70 20.77 1.78 -17.82
N ASP A 71 21.43 0.81 -17.21
CA ASP A 71 21.79 0.81 -15.80
C ASP A 71 23.16 1.46 -15.64
N ARG A 72 23.20 2.69 -15.16
CA ARG A 72 24.42 3.47 -14.99
C ARG A 72 25.16 3.14 -13.69
N LEU A 73 24.48 2.53 -12.72
CA LEU A 73 25.13 2.08 -11.48
C LEU A 73 26.06 0.91 -11.76
N HIS A 74 25.61 -0.07 -12.55
CA HIS A 74 26.36 -1.29 -12.86
C HIS A 74 26.99 -1.25 -14.26
N LYS A 75 26.78 -0.16 -15.04
CA LYS A 75 27.30 0.04 -16.40
C LYS A 75 26.86 -1.08 -17.37
N THR A 76 25.60 -1.48 -17.25
CA THR A 76 24.97 -2.47 -18.12
C THR A 76 23.81 -1.86 -18.91
N SER A 77 23.35 -2.54 -19.93
CA SER A 77 22.18 -2.09 -20.71
C SER A 77 21.38 -3.28 -21.21
N VAL A 78 20.08 -3.03 -21.43
CA VAL A 78 19.14 -3.98 -22.02
C VAL A 78 18.50 -3.35 -23.24
N THR A 79 18.55 -4.04 -24.36
CA THR A 79 17.81 -3.64 -25.57
C THR A 79 16.39 -4.19 -25.48
N ILE A 80 15.42 -3.30 -25.70
CA ILE A 80 13.98 -3.61 -25.66
C ILE A 80 13.49 -3.64 -27.11
N ASP A 81 13.43 -4.82 -27.68
CA ASP A 81 13.00 -5.00 -29.07
C ASP A 81 11.50 -4.68 -29.26
N GLN A 82 10.70 -4.98 -28.24
CA GLN A 82 9.26 -4.79 -28.24
C GLN A 82 8.82 -4.08 -26.97
N PRO A 83 8.79 -2.74 -26.95
CA PRO A 83 8.34 -1.99 -25.77
C PRO A 83 6.85 -2.22 -25.44
N PHE A 84 6.04 -2.62 -26.44
CA PHE A 84 4.67 -3.06 -26.24
C PHE A 84 4.18 -3.98 -27.36
N ALA A 85 3.13 -4.74 -27.06
CA ALA A 85 2.32 -5.45 -28.06
C ALA A 85 0.84 -5.42 -27.63
N ILE A 86 -0.05 -5.32 -28.61
CA ILE A 86 -1.51 -5.37 -28.44
C ILE A 86 -2.02 -6.55 -29.25
N LEU A 87 -2.68 -7.51 -28.61
CA LEU A 87 -3.29 -8.67 -29.25
C LEU A 87 -4.80 -8.46 -29.30
N LEU A 88 -5.38 -8.60 -30.47
CA LEU A 88 -6.83 -8.60 -30.68
C LEU A 88 -7.42 -10.02 -30.59
N LYS A 89 -8.73 -10.10 -30.36
CA LYS A 89 -9.44 -11.40 -30.24
C LYS A 89 -9.45 -12.22 -31.55
N ASP A 90 -9.31 -11.58 -32.69
CA ASP A 90 -9.18 -12.24 -34.00
C ASP A 90 -7.77 -12.80 -34.29
N GLY A 91 -6.83 -12.59 -33.36
CA GLY A 91 -5.45 -13.04 -33.52
C GLY A 91 -4.50 -11.98 -34.11
N THR A 92 -5.00 -10.82 -34.54
CA THR A 92 -4.16 -9.70 -34.99
C THR A 92 -3.26 -9.22 -33.87
N ILE A 93 -1.98 -8.97 -34.18
CA ILE A 93 -1.00 -8.45 -33.19
C ILE A 93 -0.40 -7.17 -33.76
N TYR A 94 -0.53 -6.09 -33.00
CA TYR A 94 0.18 -4.83 -33.25
C TYR A 94 1.37 -4.73 -32.28
N ARG A 95 2.57 -4.84 -32.80
CA ARG A 95 3.82 -4.59 -32.07
C ARG A 95 4.26 -3.15 -32.27
N ALA A 96 5.15 -2.66 -31.40
CA ALA A 96 5.73 -1.33 -31.57
C ALA A 96 6.38 -1.13 -32.96
N ALA A 97 6.93 -2.18 -33.55
CA ALA A 97 7.50 -2.15 -34.90
C ALA A 97 6.45 -2.11 -36.04
N ASP A 98 5.19 -2.49 -35.77
CA ASP A 98 4.13 -2.53 -36.77
C ASP A 98 3.39 -1.22 -36.89
N VAL A 99 3.43 -0.37 -35.84
CA VAL A 99 2.72 0.93 -35.78
C VAL A 99 3.59 2.07 -36.25
N SER A 100 2.98 3.15 -36.74
CA SER A 100 3.66 4.35 -37.24
C SER A 100 3.45 5.54 -36.31
N ILE A 101 4.45 6.43 -36.23
CA ILE A 101 4.34 7.69 -35.54
C ILE A 101 3.37 8.59 -36.32
N SER A 102 2.26 8.97 -35.69
CA SER A 102 1.16 9.71 -36.30
C SER A 102 1.22 11.24 -36.03
N GLY A 103 2.21 11.70 -35.29
CA GLY A 103 2.37 13.11 -34.92
C GLY A 103 3.77 13.45 -34.46
N GLN A 104 3.96 14.62 -33.87
CA GLN A 104 5.24 15.06 -33.35
C GLN A 104 5.54 14.35 -32.01
N VAL A 105 6.74 13.81 -31.85
CA VAL A 105 7.24 13.36 -30.56
C VAL A 105 7.42 14.59 -29.66
N SER A 106 6.74 14.59 -28.53
CA SER A 106 6.78 15.70 -27.57
C SER A 106 7.65 15.38 -26.37
N GLN A 107 8.19 16.43 -25.77
CA GLN A 107 8.95 16.36 -24.52
C GLN A 107 8.40 17.43 -23.59
N GLN A 108 8.00 17.03 -22.38
CA GLN A 108 7.45 17.96 -21.42
C GLN A 108 8.10 17.84 -20.05
N GLY A 109 8.29 18.99 -19.40
CA GLY A 109 8.71 19.03 -18.00
C GLY A 109 7.52 18.74 -17.10
N LEU A 110 7.71 17.88 -16.13
CA LEU A 110 6.72 17.51 -15.12
C LEU A 110 6.98 18.35 -13.86
N ALA A 111 6.24 19.44 -13.70
CA ALA A 111 6.35 20.32 -12.55
C ALA A 111 5.92 19.58 -11.25
N PRO A 112 6.59 19.82 -10.12
CA PRO A 112 6.17 19.31 -8.82
C PRO A 112 4.76 19.80 -8.46
N ARG A 113 3.93 18.88 -7.95
CA ARG A 113 2.59 19.15 -7.40
C ARG A 113 2.60 18.87 -5.90
N PRO A 114 2.97 19.84 -5.03
CA PRO A 114 3.19 19.58 -3.59
C PRO A 114 2.00 19.01 -2.86
N ALA A 115 0.78 19.31 -3.29
CA ALA A 115 -0.47 18.82 -2.70
C ALA A 115 -0.91 17.43 -3.21
N ALA A 116 -0.20 16.85 -4.19
CA ALA A 116 -0.56 15.51 -4.69
C ALA A 116 -0.42 14.46 -3.58
N SER A 117 -1.25 13.43 -3.60
CA SER A 117 -1.12 12.30 -2.66
C SER A 117 0.15 11.50 -2.93
N ARG A 118 0.42 11.15 -4.18
CA ARG A 118 1.57 10.37 -4.62
C ARG A 118 2.87 11.16 -4.51
N MET A 119 3.91 10.54 -3.97
CA MET A 119 5.19 11.23 -3.75
C MET A 119 5.91 11.58 -5.06
N SER A 120 5.89 10.70 -6.06
CA SER A 120 6.52 10.98 -7.36
C SER A 120 5.96 12.25 -8.02
N ASP A 121 4.68 12.53 -7.85
CA ASP A 121 4.04 13.74 -8.38
C ASP A 121 4.51 15.04 -7.72
N ARG A 122 5.12 14.95 -6.53
CA ARG A 122 5.71 16.10 -5.81
C ARG A 122 7.15 16.40 -6.26
N ILE A 123 7.69 15.61 -7.19
CA ILE A 123 9.08 15.66 -7.63
C ILE A 123 9.10 16.08 -9.10
N HIS A 124 10.03 17.00 -9.45
CA HIS A 124 10.26 17.38 -10.83
C HIS A 124 10.72 16.19 -11.69
N GLY A 125 10.45 16.26 -12.99
CA GLY A 125 10.89 15.25 -13.95
C GLY A 125 10.57 15.62 -15.37
N PHE A 126 10.68 14.65 -16.26
CA PHE A 126 10.35 14.79 -17.67
C PHE A 126 9.55 13.59 -18.17
N GLU A 127 8.78 13.84 -19.22
CA GLU A 127 8.03 12.86 -19.98
C GLU A 127 8.30 13.05 -21.46
N ILE A 128 8.40 11.93 -22.19
CA ILE A 128 8.45 11.91 -23.65
C ILE A 128 7.22 11.17 -24.12
N ASP A 129 6.41 11.81 -24.98
CA ASP A 129 5.22 11.21 -25.59
C ASP A 129 5.42 10.97 -27.06
N VAL A 130 5.11 9.76 -27.51
CA VAL A 130 5.16 9.33 -28.90
C VAL A 130 3.75 8.96 -29.36
N PRO A 131 3.06 9.82 -30.13
CA PRO A 131 1.77 9.50 -30.72
C PRO A 131 1.94 8.49 -31.85
N LEU A 132 1.13 7.44 -31.82
CA LEU A 132 1.23 6.31 -32.74
C LEU A 132 -0.15 5.94 -33.28
N GLU A 133 -0.17 5.26 -34.42
CA GLU A 133 -1.38 4.74 -35.04
C GLU A 133 -1.13 3.37 -35.66
N THR A 134 -2.13 2.48 -35.58
CA THR A 134 -2.08 1.17 -36.23
C THR A 134 -2.23 1.30 -37.76
N PRO A 135 -1.71 0.34 -38.58
CA PRO A 135 -1.76 0.44 -40.04
C PRO A 135 -3.16 0.53 -40.64
N ASP A 136 -4.16 -0.01 -39.95
CA ASP A 136 -5.56 0.01 -40.30
C ASP A 136 -6.34 1.18 -39.70
N HIS A 137 -5.66 2.07 -38.98
CA HIS A 137 -6.22 3.21 -38.24
C HIS A 137 -7.24 2.84 -37.15
N ALA A 138 -7.31 1.56 -36.73
CA ALA A 138 -8.26 1.09 -35.73
C ALA A 138 -7.96 1.63 -34.32
N LEU A 139 -6.67 1.78 -34.01
CA LEU A 139 -6.21 2.26 -32.70
C LEU A 139 -5.32 3.50 -32.85
N ARG A 140 -5.58 4.49 -32.00
CA ARG A 140 -4.65 5.59 -31.71
C ARG A 140 -3.97 5.31 -30.39
N LEU A 141 -2.65 5.43 -30.38
CA LEU A 141 -1.84 5.10 -29.22
C LEU A 141 -1.00 6.29 -28.80
N THR A 142 -0.68 6.39 -27.51
CA THR A 142 0.39 7.24 -27.01
C THR A 142 1.30 6.37 -26.14
N TRP A 143 2.54 6.19 -26.59
CA TRP A 143 3.57 5.55 -25.77
C TRP A 143 4.40 6.62 -25.09
N SER A 144 4.52 6.56 -23.75
CA SER A 144 5.21 7.55 -22.96
C SER A 144 6.33 6.93 -22.13
N LEU A 145 7.41 7.70 -21.93
CA LEU A 145 8.49 7.40 -20.98
C LEU A 145 8.53 8.51 -19.93
N ILE A 146 8.61 8.13 -18.65
CA ILE A 146 8.56 9.06 -17.52
C ILE A 146 9.76 8.81 -16.60
N LEU A 147 10.48 9.88 -16.27
CA LEU A 147 11.58 9.87 -15.29
C LEU A 147 11.48 11.09 -14.37
N ARG A 148 11.45 10.84 -13.07
CA ARG A 148 11.50 11.86 -12.02
C ARG A 148 12.91 12.00 -11.45
N ASP A 149 13.24 13.19 -10.93
CA ASP A 149 14.55 13.45 -10.31
C ASP A 149 14.86 12.41 -9.21
N GLY A 150 16.10 11.90 -9.21
CA GLY A 150 16.58 10.91 -8.25
C GLY A 150 15.89 9.53 -8.32
N SER A 151 15.12 9.24 -9.38
CA SER A 151 14.56 7.89 -9.58
C SER A 151 15.63 6.92 -10.04
N GLN A 152 15.56 5.70 -9.53
CA GLN A 152 16.35 4.56 -9.98
C GLN A 152 15.58 3.67 -10.96
N TYR A 153 14.49 4.16 -11.52
CA TYR A 153 13.61 3.47 -12.45
C TYR A 153 13.06 4.45 -13.48
N ILE A 154 12.67 3.91 -14.61
CA ILE A 154 11.89 4.59 -15.64
C ILE A 154 10.53 3.87 -15.73
N ARG A 155 9.46 4.63 -15.80
CA ARG A 155 8.14 4.11 -16.12
C ARG A 155 7.85 4.32 -17.61
N GLN A 156 7.25 3.32 -18.23
CA GLN A 156 6.58 3.51 -19.50
C GLN A 156 5.06 3.42 -19.32
N SER A 157 4.33 4.14 -20.12
CA SER A 157 2.88 3.97 -20.24
C SER A 157 2.45 3.83 -21.68
N LEU A 158 1.33 3.16 -21.90
CA LEU A 158 0.68 3.03 -23.18
C LEU A 158 -0.79 3.38 -23.03
N THR A 159 -1.19 4.50 -23.61
CA THR A 159 -2.60 4.88 -23.76
C THR A 159 -3.10 4.34 -25.09
N ILE A 160 -4.21 3.61 -25.08
CA ILE A 160 -4.84 2.98 -26.23
C ILE A 160 -6.25 3.56 -26.35
N ALA A 161 -6.57 4.15 -27.49
CA ALA A 161 -7.90 4.66 -27.82
C ALA A 161 -8.45 3.95 -29.05
N ALA A 162 -9.68 3.49 -28.98
CA ALA A 162 -10.41 3.01 -30.16
C ALA A 162 -10.79 4.22 -31.05
N ALA A 163 -10.41 4.17 -32.32
CA ALA A 163 -10.61 5.29 -33.25
C ALA A 163 -12.05 5.30 -33.80
N ASP A 164 -12.28 4.62 -34.92
CA ASP A 164 -13.52 4.72 -35.67
C ASP A 164 -14.53 3.58 -35.40
N HIS A 165 -14.09 2.52 -34.74
CA HIS A 165 -14.90 1.37 -34.36
C HIS A 165 -14.39 0.71 -33.10
N ASP A 166 -15.23 -0.11 -32.44
CA ASP A 166 -14.88 -0.84 -31.24
C ASP A 166 -13.71 -1.79 -31.50
N ALA A 167 -12.72 -1.80 -30.62
CA ALA A 167 -11.55 -2.66 -30.73
C ALA A 167 -11.61 -3.81 -29.70
N SER A 168 -11.68 -5.04 -30.25
CA SER A 168 -11.73 -6.27 -29.43
C SER A 168 -10.31 -6.69 -28.99
N ILE A 169 -9.72 -5.94 -28.04
CA ILE A 169 -8.41 -6.24 -27.48
C ILE A 169 -8.55 -7.42 -26.53
N SER A 170 -7.72 -8.46 -26.70
CA SER A 170 -7.65 -9.60 -25.79
C SER A 170 -6.49 -9.51 -24.80
N ARG A 171 -5.39 -8.79 -25.17
CA ARG A 171 -4.21 -8.66 -24.33
C ARG A 171 -3.42 -7.40 -24.64
N VAL A 172 -2.87 -6.78 -23.57
CA VAL A 172 -1.86 -5.72 -23.68
C VAL A 172 -0.61 -6.16 -22.94
N GLN A 173 0.53 -6.19 -23.63
CA GLN A 173 1.83 -6.58 -23.10
C GLN A 173 2.75 -5.36 -23.12
N LEU A 174 3.36 -5.03 -21.97
CA LEU A 174 4.30 -3.91 -21.83
C LEU A 174 5.72 -4.36 -21.44
N ILE A 175 5.89 -5.61 -21.07
CA ILE A 175 7.19 -6.20 -20.78
C ILE A 175 7.42 -7.36 -21.74
N ASP A 176 8.51 -7.27 -22.50
CA ASP A 176 9.01 -8.33 -23.37
C ASP A 176 10.52 -8.16 -23.57
N LEU A 177 11.30 -8.67 -22.63
CA LEU A 177 12.72 -8.40 -22.49
C LEU A 177 13.55 -9.68 -22.48
N PRO A 178 14.66 -9.73 -23.23
CA PRO A 178 15.67 -10.77 -23.05
C PRO A 178 16.45 -10.47 -21.75
N LEU A 179 16.20 -11.22 -20.70
CA LEU A 179 16.86 -11.09 -19.40
C LEU A 179 17.39 -12.46 -18.97
N ALA A 180 18.70 -12.62 -19.00
CA ALA A 180 19.34 -13.80 -18.42
C ALA A 180 19.06 -13.85 -16.91
N ASP A 181 18.93 -15.05 -16.37
CA ASP A 181 18.71 -15.33 -14.94
C ASP A 181 17.45 -14.64 -14.33
N ALA A 182 16.52 -14.20 -15.20
CA ALA A 182 15.27 -13.65 -14.74
C ALA A 182 14.40 -14.70 -14.05
N HIS A 183 13.67 -14.26 -13.04
CA HIS A 183 12.65 -15.06 -12.36
C HIS A 183 11.52 -14.18 -11.83
N VAL A 184 10.33 -14.75 -11.74
CA VAL A 184 9.18 -14.08 -11.13
C VAL A 184 9.36 -14.14 -9.62
N VAL A 185 9.22 -12.99 -8.93
CA VAL A 185 9.34 -12.89 -7.47
C VAL A 185 7.95 -12.80 -6.86
N GLY A 186 7.42 -13.96 -6.54
CA GLY A 186 6.07 -14.15 -6.01
C GLY A 186 5.33 -15.24 -6.75
N SER A 187 4.20 -15.65 -6.19
CA SER A 187 3.35 -16.73 -6.70
C SER A 187 1.93 -16.26 -7.06
N VAL A 188 1.74 -14.96 -7.17
CA VAL A 188 0.43 -14.31 -7.39
C VAL A 188 0.46 -13.45 -8.65
N ASP A 189 -0.71 -13.07 -9.16
CA ASP A 189 -0.83 -12.08 -10.21
C ASP A 189 -0.23 -10.74 -9.78
N GLY A 190 0.31 -9.98 -10.71
CA GLY A 190 1.03 -8.75 -10.41
C GLY A 190 2.37 -8.96 -9.68
N SER A 191 2.94 -10.15 -9.71
CA SER A 191 4.28 -10.39 -9.17
C SER A 191 5.35 -9.75 -10.06
N PRO A 192 6.33 -9.01 -9.48
CA PRO A 192 7.44 -8.46 -10.26
C PRO A 192 8.39 -9.56 -10.78
N ILE A 193 9.19 -9.20 -11.78
CA ILE A 193 10.29 -10.04 -12.30
C ILE A 193 11.62 -9.39 -11.90
N VAL A 194 12.58 -10.19 -11.47
CA VAL A 194 13.92 -9.76 -11.10
C VAL A 194 14.95 -10.50 -11.95
N ALA A 195 16.00 -9.78 -12.36
CA ALA A 195 17.17 -10.35 -13.03
C ALA A 195 18.44 -9.61 -12.57
N GLY A 196 19.26 -10.27 -11.75
CA GLY A 196 20.40 -9.61 -11.10
C GLY A 196 19.96 -8.37 -10.30
N ASN A 197 20.44 -7.19 -10.69
CA ASN A 197 20.08 -5.93 -10.05
C ASN A 197 18.89 -5.20 -10.74
N LEU A 198 18.27 -5.80 -11.75
CA LEU A 198 17.10 -5.23 -12.42
C LEU A 198 15.81 -5.77 -11.81
N PHE A 199 14.81 -4.91 -11.66
CA PHE A 199 13.42 -5.30 -11.42
C PHE A 199 12.52 -4.71 -12.50
N VAL A 200 11.54 -5.49 -12.93
CA VAL A 200 10.55 -5.05 -13.92
C VAL A 200 9.17 -5.50 -13.49
N GLY A 201 8.14 -4.76 -13.87
CA GLY A 201 6.77 -5.12 -13.57
C GLY A 201 5.75 -4.36 -14.42
N PHE A 202 4.66 -5.04 -14.73
CA PHE A 202 3.46 -4.40 -15.25
C PHE A 202 2.68 -3.84 -14.06
N GLU A 203 2.47 -2.55 -14.00
CA GLU A 203 1.95 -1.83 -12.82
C GLU A 203 0.44 -2.01 -12.62
N HIS A 204 0.00 -3.27 -12.56
CA HIS A 204 -1.39 -3.62 -12.31
C HIS A 204 -1.48 -4.91 -11.46
N PRO A 205 -2.31 -4.95 -10.41
CA PRO A 205 -2.36 -6.10 -9.50
C PRO A 205 -2.88 -7.41 -10.12
N ILE A 206 -3.67 -7.35 -11.20
CA ILE A 206 -4.14 -8.54 -11.94
C ILE A 206 -3.31 -8.81 -13.20
N SER A 207 -2.14 -8.20 -13.35
CA SER A 207 -1.24 -8.50 -14.46
C SER A 207 -0.58 -9.86 -14.30
N HIS A 208 -0.22 -10.48 -15.42
CA HIS A 208 0.49 -11.74 -15.44
C HIS A 208 1.98 -11.52 -15.73
N SER A 209 2.83 -12.25 -15.04
CA SER A 209 4.28 -12.24 -15.23
C SER A 209 4.78 -13.64 -15.52
N LYS A 210 5.66 -13.77 -16.52
CA LYS A 210 6.22 -15.06 -16.91
C LYS A 210 7.67 -14.92 -17.37
N VAL A 211 8.49 -15.91 -17.02
CA VAL A 211 9.85 -16.04 -17.56
C VAL A 211 9.94 -17.37 -18.28
N THR A 212 10.40 -17.33 -19.53
CA THR A 212 10.58 -18.52 -20.37
C THR A 212 11.85 -18.38 -21.21
N ALA A 213 12.76 -19.33 -21.08
CA ALA A 213 14.03 -19.38 -21.83
C ALA A 213 14.83 -18.06 -21.81
N GLY A 214 14.96 -17.43 -20.64
CA GLY A 214 15.70 -16.18 -20.48
C GLY A 214 14.99 -14.94 -21.05
N ARG A 215 13.68 -15.03 -21.26
CA ARG A 215 12.82 -13.91 -21.68
C ARG A 215 11.75 -13.64 -20.65
N ALA A 216 11.70 -12.42 -20.18
CA ALA A 216 10.70 -11.90 -19.25
C ALA A 216 9.56 -11.27 -20.00
N THR A 217 8.32 -11.67 -19.69
CA THR A 217 7.09 -11.10 -20.27
C THR A 217 6.11 -10.75 -19.18
N ALA A 218 5.41 -9.61 -19.32
CA ALA A 218 4.28 -9.27 -18.47
C ALA A 218 3.18 -8.56 -19.25
N TRP A 219 1.92 -8.94 -18.94
CA TRP A 219 0.75 -8.50 -19.68
C TRP A 219 -0.50 -8.44 -18.80
N ILE A 220 -1.54 -7.81 -19.34
CA ILE A 220 -2.92 -7.89 -18.84
C ILE A 220 -3.84 -8.43 -19.91
N ASP A 221 -4.78 -9.29 -19.53
CA ASP A 221 -5.83 -9.80 -20.42
C ASP A 221 -7.08 -8.91 -20.32
N ARG A 222 -7.87 -8.86 -21.41
CA ARG A 222 -9.10 -8.08 -21.53
C ARG A 222 -10.22 -8.90 -22.12
N ASP A 223 -11.42 -8.76 -21.56
CA ASP A 223 -12.61 -9.47 -22.03
C ASP A 223 -13.56 -8.61 -22.86
N LEU A 224 -13.75 -7.35 -22.49
CA LEU A 224 -14.62 -6.44 -23.22
C LEU A 224 -13.87 -5.66 -24.31
N PRO A 225 -14.56 -5.37 -25.44
CA PRO A 225 -14.02 -4.45 -26.42
C PRO A 225 -13.88 -3.05 -25.86
N LEU A 226 -12.81 -2.37 -26.25
CA LEU A 226 -12.65 -0.94 -26.06
C LEU A 226 -13.60 -0.25 -27.05
N LYS A 227 -14.56 0.50 -26.54
CA LYS A 227 -15.57 1.19 -27.34
C LYS A 227 -15.00 2.41 -28.06
N THR A 228 -15.55 2.72 -29.21
CA THR A 228 -15.23 3.98 -29.92
C THR A 228 -15.30 5.17 -29.02
N GLY A 229 -14.24 5.96 -29.00
CA GLY A 229 -14.09 7.14 -28.13
C GLY A 229 -13.67 6.84 -26.69
N GLN A 230 -13.53 5.58 -26.29
CA GLN A 230 -12.92 5.19 -25.02
C GLN A 230 -11.40 5.05 -25.16
N SER A 231 -10.72 5.25 -24.04
CA SER A 231 -9.28 4.98 -23.92
C SER A 231 -8.97 4.28 -22.62
N VAL A 232 -7.89 3.49 -22.63
CA VAL A 232 -7.30 2.87 -21.44
C VAL A 232 -5.82 3.17 -21.42
N THR A 233 -5.26 3.29 -20.22
CA THR A 233 -3.82 3.49 -20.02
C THR A 233 -3.28 2.41 -19.09
N TYR A 234 -2.23 1.75 -19.52
CA TYR A 234 -1.47 0.82 -18.70
C TYR A 234 -0.04 1.29 -18.56
N SER A 235 0.61 0.92 -17.48
CA SER A 235 2.01 1.28 -17.23
C SER A 235 2.85 0.09 -16.81
N ALA A 236 4.15 0.24 -16.99
CA ALA A 236 5.14 -0.72 -16.57
C ALA A 236 6.40 0.01 -16.08
N VAL A 237 7.15 -0.63 -15.19
CA VAL A 237 8.39 -0.12 -14.62
C VAL A 237 9.58 -0.98 -15.02
N ILE A 238 10.71 -0.33 -15.27
CA ILE A 238 12.03 -0.94 -15.33
C ILE A 238 12.92 -0.16 -14.36
N GLY A 239 13.45 -0.84 -13.35
CA GLY A 239 14.26 -0.23 -12.32
C GLY A 239 15.54 -0.99 -12.02
N VAL A 240 16.46 -0.31 -11.35
CA VAL A 240 17.73 -0.87 -10.90
C VAL A 240 17.80 -0.82 -9.38
N ALA A 241 18.37 -1.86 -8.80
CA ALA A 241 18.66 -1.93 -7.38
C ALA A 241 20.18 -1.91 -7.18
N ARG A 242 20.65 -1.32 -6.09
CA ARG A 242 22.03 -1.45 -5.65
C ARG A 242 22.31 -2.92 -5.30
N GLU A 243 23.56 -3.31 -5.38
CA GLU A 243 23.94 -4.69 -5.07
C GLU A 243 23.51 -5.08 -3.65
N GLY A 244 22.82 -6.22 -3.52
CA GLY A 244 22.27 -6.72 -2.26
C GLY A 244 21.10 -5.91 -1.68
N GLN A 245 20.55 -4.93 -2.42
CA GLN A 245 19.49 -4.05 -1.92
C GLN A 245 18.15 -4.19 -2.66
N MET A 246 17.94 -5.31 -3.35
CA MET A 246 16.75 -5.49 -4.21
C MET A 246 15.43 -5.19 -3.47
N ARG A 247 15.22 -5.75 -2.29
CA ARG A 247 14.00 -5.51 -1.50
C ARG A 247 13.85 -4.02 -1.16
N ARG A 248 14.90 -3.39 -0.63
CA ARG A 248 14.86 -1.99 -0.18
C ARG A 248 14.69 -1.02 -1.33
N ASP A 249 15.35 -1.28 -2.46
CA ASP A 249 15.27 -0.40 -3.62
C ASP A 249 13.95 -0.59 -4.38
N SER A 250 13.37 -1.80 -4.40
CA SER A 250 11.99 -2.04 -4.84
C SER A 250 10.98 -1.33 -3.91
N LEU A 251 11.19 -1.40 -2.57
CA LEU A 251 10.38 -0.64 -1.62
C LEU A 251 10.48 0.87 -1.88
N ALA A 252 11.66 1.39 -2.18
CA ALA A 252 11.84 2.82 -2.49
C ALA A 252 11.06 3.23 -3.75
N TYR A 253 11.00 2.37 -4.77
CA TYR A 253 10.12 2.56 -5.92
C TYR A 253 8.65 2.60 -5.49
N VAL A 254 8.19 1.58 -4.74
CA VAL A 254 6.81 1.53 -4.26
C VAL A 254 6.45 2.76 -3.42
N GLU A 255 7.32 3.18 -2.49
CA GLU A 255 7.09 4.37 -1.64
C GLU A 255 6.98 5.67 -2.44
N ARG A 256 7.60 5.77 -3.60
CA ARG A 256 7.48 6.93 -4.49
C ARG A 256 6.20 6.89 -5.33
N GLU A 257 5.82 5.72 -5.81
CA GLU A 257 4.70 5.54 -6.76
C GLU A 257 3.38 5.13 -6.11
N ARG A 258 3.39 4.72 -4.85
CA ARG A 258 2.16 4.34 -4.14
C ARG A 258 1.19 5.53 -4.00
N ALA A 259 -0.08 5.19 -3.85
CA ALA A 259 -1.18 6.14 -3.77
C ALA A 259 -0.98 7.24 -2.70
N HIS A 260 -0.43 6.86 -1.55
CA HIS A 260 0.01 7.77 -0.49
C HIS A 260 1.26 7.20 0.19
N PRO A 261 2.32 7.99 0.46
CA PRO A 261 3.49 7.53 1.20
C PRO A 261 3.12 6.91 2.54
N TYR A 262 3.95 5.96 3.00
CA TYR A 262 3.79 5.35 4.31
C TYR A 262 3.57 6.39 5.41
N ARG A 263 2.60 6.14 6.27
CA ARG A 263 2.27 6.89 7.49
C ARG A 263 1.67 5.95 8.51
N THR A 264 1.93 6.14 9.78
CA THR A 264 1.16 5.46 10.82
C THR A 264 -0.27 5.95 10.81
N PHE A 265 -1.24 5.04 10.82
CA PHE A 265 -2.66 5.34 10.80
C PHE A 265 -3.37 4.52 11.86
N LEU A 266 -3.53 5.11 13.04
CA LEU A 266 -4.12 4.47 14.21
C LEU A 266 -5.65 4.64 14.21
N HIS A 267 -6.39 3.53 14.22
CA HIS A 267 -7.84 3.60 14.23
C HIS A 267 -8.51 2.60 15.18
N TYR A 268 -9.69 2.96 15.66
CA TYR A 268 -10.66 2.05 16.24
C TYR A 268 -11.46 1.37 15.13
N ASN A 269 -11.79 0.10 15.30
CA ASN A 269 -12.70 -0.65 14.41
C ASN A 269 -13.81 -1.29 15.25
N SER A 270 -15.06 -1.10 14.84
CA SER A 270 -16.25 -1.54 15.61
C SER A 270 -16.61 -3.01 15.45
N TRP A 271 -15.93 -3.80 14.56
CA TRP A 271 -16.38 -5.15 14.19
C TRP A 271 -16.61 -6.08 15.37
N PHE A 272 -15.62 -6.37 16.18
CA PHE A 272 -15.79 -7.26 17.35
C PHE A 272 -16.35 -6.56 18.60
N ASP A 273 -16.61 -5.25 18.55
CA ASP A 273 -17.10 -4.49 19.68
C ASP A 273 -18.59 -4.14 19.56
N LEU A 274 -19.01 -3.40 18.56
CA LEU A 274 -20.41 -2.99 18.35
C LEU A 274 -21.14 -3.85 17.32
N GLY A 275 -20.47 -4.19 16.21
CA GLY A 275 -21.06 -4.90 15.08
C GLY A 275 -21.10 -6.43 15.28
N PHE A 276 -20.20 -7.15 14.68
CA PHE A 276 -20.13 -8.62 14.67
C PHE A 276 -21.43 -9.28 14.18
N GLY A 277 -21.94 -8.75 13.05
CA GLY A 277 -23.18 -9.23 12.45
C GLY A 277 -24.47 -8.66 13.07
N ASN A 278 -24.37 -7.66 13.93
CA ASN A 278 -25.50 -6.95 14.54
C ASN A 278 -25.52 -5.49 14.10
N ASP A 279 -26.74 -4.95 13.96
CA ASP A 279 -26.93 -3.51 13.81
C ASP A 279 -26.59 -2.81 15.13
N TYR A 280 -26.00 -1.63 15.03
CA TYR A 280 -25.71 -0.74 16.16
C TYR A 280 -26.16 0.68 15.86
N ASP A 281 -26.01 1.58 16.82
CA ASP A 281 -26.58 2.92 16.77
C ASP A 281 -25.55 4.04 17.04
N ALA A 282 -26.00 5.26 16.84
CA ALA A 282 -25.22 6.48 17.08
C ALA A 282 -24.78 6.62 18.56
N ALA A 283 -25.58 6.14 19.51
CA ALA A 283 -25.27 6.23 20.94
C ALA A 283 -24.06 5.33 21.28
N GLY A 284 -24.04 4.08 20.79
CA GLY A 284 -22.91 3.19 20.91
C GLY A 284 -21.66 3.76 20.23
N ALA A 285 -21.80 4.28 19.01
CA ALA A 285 -20.70 4.90 18.28
C ALA A 285 -20.10 6.11 19.05
N LEU A 286 -20.94 7.00 19.56
CA LEU A 286 -20.54 8.16 20.36
C LEU A 286 -19.83 7.77 21.66
N ASP A 287 -20.32 6.72 22.34
CA ASP A 287 -19.68 6.23 23.56
C ASP A 287 -18.23 5.78 23.27
N ARG A 288 -18.01 5.06 22.19
CA ARG A 288 -16.67 4.61 21.78
C ARG A 288 -15.73 5.78 21.45
N VAL A 289 -16.21 6.75 20.66
CA VAL A 289 -15.43 7.96 20.34
C VAL A 289 -15.02 8.69 21.63
N ASN A 290 -15.95 8.87 22.57
CA ASN A 290 -15.68 9.57 23.81
C ASN A 290 -14.77 8.78 24.75
N ALA A 291 -14.91 7.45 24.83
CA ALA A 291 -14.06 6.60 25.67
C ALA A 291 -12.59 6.63 25.18
N PHE A 292 -12.35 6.35 23.91
CA PHE A 292 -11.01 6.45 23.35
C PHE A 292 -10.42 7.87 23.41
N GLY A 293 -11.27 8.89 23.18
CA GLY A 293 -10.88 10.28 23.27
C GLY A 293 -10.39 10.64 24.69
N ARG A 294 -11.10 10.24 25.74
CA ARG A 294 -10.67 10.44 27.13
C ARG A 294 -9.40 9.65 27.45
N GLU A 295 -9.39 8.33 27.14
CA GLU A 295 -8.33 7.46 27.61
C GLU A 295 -7.01 7.68 26.84
N LEU A 296 -7.06 7.75 25.51
CA LEU A 296 -5.84 7.92 24.72
C LEU A 296 -5.46 9.38 24.52
N LYS A 297 -6.42 10.24 24.12
CA LYS A 297 -6.07 11.64 23.82
C LYS A 297 -5.88 12.49 25.04
N GLU A 298 -6.88 12.58 25.93
CA GLU A 298 -6.84 13.51 27.08
C GLU A 298 -5.86 13.03 28.15
N LYS A 299 -5.92 11.75 28.54
CA LYS A 299 -5.05 11.24 29.61
C LYS A 299 -3.62 10.92 29.14
N ARG A 300 -3.45 10.45 27.91
CA ARG A 300 -2.18 9.86 27.43
C ARG A 300 -1.56 10.58 26.23
N GLY A 301 -2.22 11.57 25.63
CA GLY A 301 -1.69 12.38 24.54
C GLY A 301 -1.54 11.63 23.20
N VAL A 302 -2.34 10.57 22.97
CA VAL A 302 -2.38 9.81 21.72
C VAL A 302 -3.67 10.10 20.99
N THR A 303 -3.58 10.64 19.77
CA THR A 303 -4.73 10.90 18.88
C THR A 303 -4.94 9.72 17.96
N LEU A 304 -6.18 9.25 17.78
CA LEU A 304 -6.54 8.37 16.69
C LEU A 304 -6.62 9.16 15.38
N ASP A 305 -6.31 8.50 14.28
CA ASP A 305 -6.50 9.07 12.95
C ASP A 305 -7.95 8.89 12.48
N SER A 306 -8.58 7.75 12.85
CA SER A 306 -9.94 7.43 12.43
C SER A 306 -10.69 6.59 13.46
N TYR A 307 -12.03 6.69 13.43
CA TYR A 307 -12.96 5.75 14.05
C TYR A 307 -13.70 5.04 12.93
N LEU A 308 -13.30 3.81 12.60
CA LEU A 308 -13.93 3.02 11.56
C LEU A 308 -15.16 2.31 12.10
N PHE A 309 -16.29 2.62 11.53
CA PHE A 309 -17.58 1.96 11.78
C PHE A 309 -17.75 0.86 10.74
N ASP A 310 -17.58 -0.38 11.19
CA ASP A 310 -17.66 -1.61 10.41
C ASP A 310 -19.13 -2.01 10.15
N ASP A 311 -19.41 -3.12 9.44
CA ASP A 311 -20.75 -3.57 9.05
C ASP A 311 -21.76 -3.52 10.23
N GLY A 312 -22.98 -3.02 9.97
CA GLY A 312 -24.06 -2.84 10.95
C GLY A 312 -24.52 -1.39 11.17
N TRP A 313 -23.92 -0.40 10.49
CA TRP A 313 -24.37 1.00 10.52
C TRP A 313 -25.47 1.30 9.49
N ASP A 314 -25.57 0.51 8.41
CA ASP A 314 -26.50 0.73 7.31
C ASP A 314 -27.77 -0.13 7.40
N GLY A 315 -28.84 0.35 6.74
CA GLY A 315 -30.07 -0.42 6.55
C GLY A 315 -30.01 -1.25 5.28
N HIS A 316 -30.04 -2.55 5.39
CA HIS A 316 -29.80 -3.51 4.30
C HIS A 316 -30.82 -3.44 3.14
N HIS A 317 -32.01 -2.84 3.38
CA HIS A 317 -33.01 -2.59 2.34
C HIS A 317 -32.83 -1.23 1.64
N SER A 318 -31.59 -0.80 1.54
CA SER A 318 -31.22 0.47 0.91
C SER A 318 -29.84 0.34 0.22
N LEU A 319 -29.42 1.36 -0.51
CA LEU A 319 -28.05 1.45 -0.97
C LEU A 319 -27.23 2.29 0.01
N TRP A 320 -26.62 1.61 1.02
CA TRP A 320 -25.69 2.21 1.97
C TRP A 320 -26.25 3.47 2.66
N LYS A 321 -27.53 3.45 3.05
CA LYS A 321 -28.15 4.48 3.89
C LYS A 321 -28.10 4.02 5.34
N PHE A 322 -28.01 4.96 6.23
CA PHE A 322 -28.04 4.69 7.67
C PHE A 322 -29.27 3.90 8.10
N ASN A 323 -29.10 2.97 9.05
CA ASN A 323 -30.20 2.30 9.71
C ASN A 323 -30.94 3.26 10.69
N GLY A 324 -32.06 2.83 11.26
CA GLY A 324 -32.86 3.66 12.17
C GLY A 324 -32.16 4.11 13.45
N GLY A 325 -31.03 3.50 13.82
CA GLY A 325 -30.18 3.87 14.95
C GLY A 325 -29.32 5.13 14.70
N PHE A 326 -29.24 5.59 13.45
CA PHE A 326 -28.49 6.79 13.05
C PHE A 326 -29.39 7.83 12.39
N PRO A 327 -30.35 8.45 13.12
CA PRO A 327 -31.32 9.38 12.53
C PRO A 327 -30.69 10.62 11.89
N ASP A 328 -29.51 11.07 12.38
CA ASP A 328 -28.74 12.20 11.86
C ASP A 328 -27.47 11.75 11.12
N GLY A 329 -27.39 10.48 10.71
CA GLY A 329 -26.21 9.88 10.11
C GLY A 329 -24.99 9.95 11.03
N PHE A 330 -23.81 10.15 10.46
CA PHE A 330 -22.57 10.33 11.24
C PHE A 330 -22.32 11.78 11.70
N THR A 331 -23.27 12.71 11.57
CA THR A 331 -23.07 14.11 12.01
C THR A 331 -22.65 14.21 13.48
N PRO A 332 -23.33 13.56 14.46
CA PRO A 332 -22.90 13.60 15.86
C PRO A 332 -21.56 12.93 16.09
N VAL A 333 -21.30 11.82 15.40
CA VAL A 333 -20.05 11.06 15.48
C VAL A 333 -18.87 11.90 14.98
N LYS A 334 -19.04 12.58 13.82
CA LYS A 334 -18.05 13.52 13.27
C LYS A 334 -17.67 14.59 14.29
N GLN A 335 -18.68 15.27 14.85
CA GLN A 335 -18.47 16.33 15.84
C GLN A 335 -17.72 15.83 17.09
N ALA A 336 -18.04 14.63 17.55
CA ALA A 336 -17.34 14.02 18.67
C ALA A 336 -15.90 13.64 18.33
N ALA A 337 -15.65 13.05 17.13
CA ALA A 337 -14.32 12.67 16.68
C ALA A 337 -13.42 13.90 16.49
N GLU A 338 -13.93 14.95 15.84
CA GLU A 338 -13.21 16.22 15.62
C GLU A 338 -12.74 16.86 16.93
N LYS A 339 -13.52 16.76 18.02
CA LYS A 339 -13.11 17.22 19.38
C LYS A 339 -11.79 16.59 19.81
N TYR A 340 -11.53 15.36 19.43
CA TYR A 340 -10.33 14.62 19.78
C TYR A 340 -9.27 14.65 18.68
N GLY A 341 -9.51 15.35 17.56
CA GLY A 341 -8.59 15.48 16.44
C GLY A 341 -8.58 14.27 15.50
N ALA A 342 -9.69 13.52 15.46
CA ALA A 342 -9.91 12.37 14.61
C ALA A 342 -11.12 12.57 13.70
N GLU A 343 -11.37 11.62 12.79
CA GLU A 343 -12.47 11.67 11.85
C GLU A 343 -13.16 10.29 11.75
N PRO A 344 -14.39 10.19 11.23
CA PRO A 344 -15.03 8.92 10.96
C PRO A 344 -14.37 8.17 9.83
N GLY A 345 -14.33 6.84 9.92
CA GLY A 345 -14.09 5.90 8.84
C GLY A 345 -15.29 4.99 8.65
N VAL A 346 -15.42 4.35 7.50
CA VAL A 346 -16.58 3.52 7.18
C VAL A 346 -16.20 2.25 6.43
N TRP A 347 -16.83 1.16 6.84
CA TRP A 347 -16.86 -0.09 6.09
C TRP A 347 -17.96 -0.02 5.02
N MET A 348 -17.64 -0.41 3.81
CA MET A 348 -18.59 -0.57 2.71
C MET A 348 -18.14 -1.73 1.82
N SER A 349 -19.11 -2.41 1.20
CA SER A 349 -18.80 -3.42 0.20
C SER A 349 -19.23 -2.99 -1.19
N PRO A 350 -18.30 -2.81 -2.14
CA PRO A 350 -18.66 -2.59 -3.53
C PRO A 350 -19.51 -3.71 -4.15
N TRP A 351 -19.55 -4.90 -3.54
CA TRP A 351 -20.23 -6.10 -4.03
C TRP A 351 -21.40 -6.54 -3.15
N GLY A 352 -21.77 -5.77 -2.12
CA GLY A 352 -22.93 -6.00 -1.27
C GLY A 352 -22.67 -6.63 0.09
N GLY A 353 -21.43 -7.06 0.39
CA GLY A 353 -21.06 -7.64 1.69
C GLY A 353 -21.30 -9.14 1.80
N TYR A 354 -21.80 -9.61 2.93
CA TYR A 354 -21.87 -11.02 3.29
C TYR A 354 -23.27 -11.47 3.74
N GLY A 355 -23.51 -12.78 3.69
CA GLY A 355 -24.57 -13.49 4.36
C GLY A 355 -25.99 -12.97 4.05
N LYS A 356 -26.79 -12.76 5.10
CA LYS A 356 -28.17 -12.27 4.99
C LYS A 356 -28.22 -10.83 4.51
N ALA A 357 -27.37 -9.96 5.05
CA ALA A 357 -27.28 -8.54 4.71
C ALA A 357 -26.99 -8.35 3.19
N LYS A 358 -26.07 -9.13 2.63
CA LYS A 358 -25.79 -9.14 1.19
C LYS A 358 -27.07 -9.45 0.38
N ARG A 359 -27.79 -10.50 0.76
CA ARG A 359 -29.03 -10.88 0.03
C ARG A 359 -30.07 -9.74 0.04
N GLU A 360 -30.28 -9.13 1.21
CA GLU A 360 -31.23 -8.03 1.37
C GLU A 360 -30.83 -6.79 0.54
N ARG A 361 -29.54 -6.41 0.56
CA ARG A 361 -28.98 -5.34 -0.29
C ARG A 361 -29.16 -5.64 -1.79
N ILE A 362 -28.88 -6.90 -2.21
CA ILE A 362 -29.03 -7.31 -3.61
C ILE A 362 -30.49 -7.31 -4.05
N ASP A 363 -31.43 -7.76 -3.21
CA ASP A 363 -32.86 -7.72 -3.53
C ASP A 363 -33.38 -6.29 -3.66
N PHE A 364 -32.94 -5.38 -2.78
CA PHE A 364 -33.17 -3.96 -2.96
C PHE A 364 -32.58 -3.47 -4.30
N GLY A 365 -31.34 -3.80 -4.59
CA GLY A 365 -30.67 -3.38 -5.84
C GLY A 365 -31.40 -3.85 -7.10
N LYS A 366 -31.91 -5.09 -7.13
CA LYS A 366 -32.76 -5.60 -8.20
C LYS A 366 -34.01 -4.73 -8.39
N SER A 367 -34.65 -4.32 -7.29
CA SER A 367 -35.83 -3.45 -7.35
C SER A 367 -35.54 -2.06 -7.93
N GLN A 368 -34.31 -1.59 -7.80
CA GLN A 368 -33.82 -0.32 -8.35
C GLN A 368 -33.24 -0.48 -9.78
N GLY A 369 -33.11 -1.71 -10.26
CA GLY A 369 -32.51 -2.03 -11.57
C GLY A 369 -31.00 -1.79 -11.59
N TYR A 370 -30.31 -2.03 -10.48
CA TYR A 370 -28.84 -2.06 -10.44
C TYR A 370 -28.32 -3.35 -11.06
N GLU A 371 -27.13 -3.27 -11.64
CA GLU A 371 -26.50 -4.40 -12.29
C GLU A 371 -25.96 -5.40 -11.27
N ILE A 372 -26.21 -6.67 -11.57
CA ILE A 372 -25.84 -7.80 -10.71
C ILE A 372 -25.17 -8.85 -11.59
N VAL A 373 -24.06 -9.39 -11.10
CA VAL A 373 -23.34 -10.53 -11.69
C VAL A 373 -23.21 -11.60 -10.61
N ALA A 374 -23.59 -12.84 -10.98
CA ALA A 374 -23.69 -13.94 -10.04
C ALA A 374 -24.60 -13.58 -8.83
N ASP A 375 -24.05 -13.55 -7.63
CA ASP A 375 -24.77 -13.28 -6.38
C ASP A 375 -24.45 -11.91 -5.77
N GLY A 376 -23.69 -11.04 -6.48
CA GLY A 376 -23.23 -9.74 -6.01
C GLY A 376 -23.57 -8.59 -6.93
N TYR A 377 -23.48 -7.37 -6.42
CA TYR A 377 -23.50 -6.20 -7.29
C TYR A 377 -22.34 -6.26 -8.30
N ALA A 378 -22.61 -5.80 -9.50
CA ALA A 378 -21.57 -5.62 -10.52
C ALA A 378 -21.03 -4.19 -10.42
N LEU A 379 -19.88 -3.99 -9.80
CA LEU A 379 -19.28 -2.66 -9.71
C LEU A 379 -18.94 -2.09 -11.08
N SER A 380 -18.68 -2.94 -12.08
CA SER A 380 -18.53 -2.54 -13.49
C SER A 380 -19.82 -2.09 -14.16
N GLY A 381 -20.99 -2.33 -13.56
CA GLY A 381 -22.29 -1.90 -14.08
C GLY A 381 -22.47 -0.38 -13.97
N PRO A 382 -22.80 0.33 -15.05
CA PRO A 382 -22.76 1.79 -15.09
C PRO A 382 -23.71 2.47 -14.10
N LYS A 383 -24.89 1.91 -13.88
CA LYS A 383 -25.89 2.49 -12.97
C LYS A 383 -25.50 2.25 -11.51
N TYR A 384 -25.07 1.02 -11.19
CA TYR A 384 -24.64 0.70 -9.84
C TYR A 384 -23.34 1.45 -9.49
N TYR A 385 -22.36 1.48 -10.41
CA TYR A 385 -21.13 2.23 -10.22
C TYR A 385 -21.41 3.69 -9.81
N ALA A 386 -22.22 4.39 -10.61
CA ALA A 386 -22.55 5.78 -10.34
C ALA A 386 -23.20 5.96 -8.96
N ALA A 387 -24.16 5.10 -8.61
CA ALA A 387 -24.85 5.17 -7.33
C ALA A 387 -23.91 4.88 -6.15
N PHE A 388 -23.04 3.85 -6.23
CA PHE A 388 -22.10 3.51 -5.17
C PHE A 388 -21.04 4.60 -4.97
N ARG A 389 -20.46 5.09 -6.09
CA ARG A 389 -19.53 6.23 -6.09
C ARG A 389 -20.11 7.46 -5.39
N ASP A 390 -21.35 7.83 -5.76
CA ASP A 390 -21.97 9.03 -5.23
C ASP A 390 -22.22 8.91 -3.72
N VAL A 391 -22.58 7.73 -3.22
CA VAL A 391 -22.69 7.46 -1.77
C VAL A 391 -21.32 7.58 -1.11
N ALA A 392 -20.27 6.99 -1.65
CA ALA A 392 -18.92 7.07 -1.07
C ALA A 392 -18.41 8.53 -1.05
N LEU A 393 -18.64 9.29 -2.12
CA LEU A 393 -18.31 10.72 -2.15
C LEU A 393 -19.11 11.54 -1.15
N ASP A 394 -20.39 11.22 -0.94
CA ASP A 394 -21.23 11.89 0.06
C ASP A 394 -20.75 11.60 1.48
N MET A 395 -20.34 10.37 1.79
CA MET A 395 -19.70 10.03 3.08
C MET A 395 -18.52 10.94 3.39
N MET A 396 -17.67 11.23 2.41
CA MET A 396 -16.54 12.16 2.60
C MET A 396 -16.99 13.61 2.74
N ARG A 397 -17.90 14.08 1.90
CA ARG A 397 -18.32 15.49 1.85
C ARG A 397 -19.16 15.88 3.05
N THR A 398 -20.16 15.07 3.39
CA THR A 398 -21.16 15.35 4.43
C THR A 398 -20.62 14.98 5.80
N TYR A 399 -20.07 13.79 5.94
CA TYR A 399 -19.68 13.25 7.25
C TYR A 399 -18.18 13.31 7.53
N GLY A 400 -17.36 13.80 6.59
CA GLY A 400 -15.91 13.94 6.78
C GLY A 400 -15.16 12.61 6.83
N VAL A 401 -15.74 11.54 6.27
CA VAL A 401 -15.07 10.21 6.25
C VAL A 401 -13.69 10.32 5.63
N ASN A 402 -12.69 9.85 6.37
CA ASN A 402 -11.28 9.87 5.98
C ASN A 402 -10.69 8.49 5.68
N GLN A 403 -11.48 7.44 5.92
CA GLN A 403 -11.06 6.06 5.73
C GLN A 403 -12.21 5.22 5.16
N PHE A 404 -11.89 4.41 4.15
CA PHE A 404 -12.78 3.34 3.68
C PHE A 404 -12.12 1.98 3.88
N LYS A 405 -12.85 1.06 4.48
CA LYS A 405 -12.59 -0.38 4.43
C LYS A 405 -13.51 -0.95 3.36
N PHE A 406 -12.97 -1.19 2.16
CA PHE A 406 -13.71 -1.86 1.10
C PHE A 406 -13.56 -3.36 1.23
N ASP A 407 -14.67 -4.05 1.47
CA ASP A 407 -14.73 -5.44 1.86
C ASP A 407 -15.77 -6.21 1.04
N GLY A 408 -15.79 -7.54 1.19
CA GLY A 408 -16.67 -8.40 0.42
C GLY A 408 -16.10 -8.69 -0.97
N THR A 409 -15.87 -9.97 -1.23
CA THR A 409 -15.29 -10.40 -2.49
C THR A 409 -16.30 -10.22 -3.62
N GLY A 410 -15.90 -9.47 -4.63
CA GLY A 410 -16.58 -9.41 -5.90
C GLY A 410 -16.09 -10.51 -6.85
N ASN A 411 -16.69 -10.51 -7.99
CA ASN A 411 -16.26 -11.31 -9.10
C ASN A 411 -15.10 -10.58 -9.79
N VAL A 412 -13.88 -10.83 -9.33
CA VAL A 412 -12.63 -10.17 -9.71
C VAL A 412 -12.51 -9.94 -11.21
N ASP A 413 -12.73 -11.02 -11.97
CA ASP A 413 -12.60 -11.06 -13.42
C ASP A 413 -13.94 -10.87 -14.13
N SER A 414 -15.03 -10.69 -13.39
CA SER A 414 -16.35 -10.46 -13.97
C SER A 414 -16.49 -9.02 -14.40
N VAL A 415 -17.23 -8.84 -15.50
CA VAL A 415 -17.57 -7.52 -16.01
C VAL A 415 -19.00 -7.54 -16.52
N PHE A 416 -19.75 -6.47 -16.22
CA PHE A 416 -21.11 -6.35 -16.73
C PHE A 416 -21.09 -5.97 -18.24
N PRO A 417 -21.89 -6.62 -19.09
CA PRO A 417 -21.95 -6.28 -20.50
C PRO A 417 -22.28 -4.80 -20.73
N GLY A 418 -21.51 -4.12 -21.56
CA GLY A 418 -21.67 -2.68 -21.81
C GLY A 418 -20.94 -1.77 -20.83
N SER A 419 -20.18 -2.32 -19.88
CA SER A 419 -19.30 -1.57 -18.99
C SER A 419 -18.25 -0.76 -19.75
N GLN A 420 -17.82 0.35 -19.13
CA GLN A 420 -16.62 1.08 -19.56
C GLN A 420 -15.32 0.52 -18.93
N PHE A 421 -15.43 -0.42 -17.99
CA PHE A 421 -14.31 -1.03 -17.27
C PHE A 421 -14.03 -2.44 -17.80
N ASP A 422 -12.81 -2.91 -17.62
CA ASP A 422 -12.38 -4.25 -18.06
C ASP A 422 -12.83 -5.34 -17.11
N SER A 423 -13.01 -4.99 -15.84
CA SER A 423 -13.42 -5.89 -14.76
C SER A 423 -14.03 -5.09 -13.61
N ASP A 424 -14.62 -5.78 -12.66
CA ASP A 424 -15.05 -5.17 -11.40
C ASP A 424 -13.87 -4.57 -10.62
N PHE A 425 -12.68 -5.14 -10.73
CA PHE A 425 -11.48 -4.55 -10.13
C PHE A 425 -10.99 -3.29 -10.84
N SER A 426 -11.07 -3.23 -12.16
CA SER A 426 -10.79 -1.98 -12.86
C SER A 426 -11.76 -0.88 -12.44
N ALA A 427 -13.04 -1.23 -12.22
CA ALA A 427 -14.03 -0.32 -11.67
C ALA A 427 -13.69 0.13 -10.24
N ALA A 428 -13.24 -0.80 -9.37
CA ALA A 428 -12.80 -0.49 -8.01
C ALA A 428 -11.58 0.44 -7.99
N ILE A 429 -10.59 0.19 -8.84
CA ILE A 429 -9.41 1.05 -9.00
C ILE A 429 -9.83 2.45 -9.42
N HIS A 430 -10.71 2.57 -10.42
CA HIS A 430 -11.19 3.87 -10.87
C HIS A 430 -11.97 4.61 -9.79
N LEU A 431 -12.83 3.92 -9.03
CA LEU A 431 -13.52 4.48 -7.88
C LEU A 431 -12.54 5.05 -6.85
N ILE A 432 -11.48 4.30 -6.52
CA ILE A 432 -10.45 4.74 -5.57
C ILE A 432 -9.75 6.01 -6.07
N ASP A 433 -9.43 6.09 -7.36
CA ASP A 433 -8.83 7.29 -7.95
C ASP A 433 -9.76 8.51 -7.86
N GLU A 434 -11.07 8.35 -8.09
CA GLU A 434 -12.07 9.42 -7.91
C GLU A 434 -12.17 9.87 -6.44
N LEU A 435 -12.20 8.93 -5.49
CA LEU A 435 -12.22 9.25 -4.06
C LEU A 435 -10.95 10.00 -3.64
N ARG A 436 -9.80 9.57 -4.15
CA ARG A 436 -8.51 10.19 -3.85
C ARG A 436 -8.36 11.56 -4.52
N ALA A 437 -8.93 11.75 -5.70
CA ALA A 437 -9.02 13.07 -6.33
C ALA A 437 -9.86 14.05 -5.50
N ALA A 438 -10.96 13.57 -4.88
CA ALA A 438 -11.80 14.37 -4.00
C ALA A 438 -11.13 14.65 -2.64
N ARG A 439 -10.35 13.69 -2.11
CA ARG A 439 -9.63 13.81 -0.85
C ARG A 439 -8.26 13.09 -0.94
N PRO A 440 -7.16 13.79 -1.27
CA PRO A 440 -5.84 13.17 -1.46
C PRO A 440 -5.33 12.36 -0.26
N GLY A 441 -5.72 12.73 0.96
CA GLY A 441 -5.33 12.06 2.20
C GLY A 441 -6.25 10.93 2.65
N VAL A 442 -7.29 10.54 1.88
CA VAL A 442 -8.18 9.43 2.27
C VAL A 442 -7.37 8.12 2.43
N PHE A 443 -7.68 7.34 3.46
CA PHE A 443 -7.06 6.03 3.67
C PHE A 443 -7.96 4.94 3.07
N ILE A 444 -7.43 4.16 2.15
CA ILE A 444 -8.15 3.07 1.48
C ILE A 444 -7.56 1.74 1.93
N ASN A 445 -8.37 0.95 2.61
CA ASN A 445 -8.07 -0.41 2.99
C ASN A 445 -8.89 -1.40 2.15
N LEU A 446 -8.21 -2.31 1.46
CA LEU A 446 -8.83 -3.41 0.72
C LEU A 446 -8.68 -4.70 1.51
N THR A 447 -9.79 -5.37 1.85
CA THR A 447 -9.75 -6.51 2.77
C THR A 447 -9.95 -7.85 2.11
N THR A 448 -10.74 -7.96 1.07
CA THR A 448 -10.98 -9.22 0.37
C THR A 448 -10.72 -9.10 -1.12
N GLY A 449 -10.49 -10.24 -1.77
CA GLY A 449 -10.13 -10.28 -3.18
C GLY A 449 -8.75 -9.71 -3.47
N THR A 450 -7.88 -9.60 -2.47
CA THR A 450 -6.52 -9.08 -2.58
C THR A 450 -5.48 -10.18 -2.36
N TRP A 451 -4.29 -9.96 -2.89
CA TRP A 451 -3.12 -10.83 -2.78
C TRP A 451 -1.84 -9.97 -2.77
N PRO A 452 -0.68 -10.50 -2.41
CA PRO A 452 0.53 -9.70 -2.19
C PRO A 452 1.21 -9.23 -3.49
N SER A 453 0.45 -8.59 -4.38
CA SER A 453 1.03 -7.79 -5.47
C SER A 453 1.38 -6.40 -4.97
N PRO A 454 2.63 -5.93 -5.09
CA PRO A 454 3.00 -4.58 -4.68
C PRO A 454 2.25 -3.49 -5.46
N PHE A 455 1.70 -3.83 -6.62
CA PHE A 455 0.95 -2.88 -7.46
C PHE A 455 -0.44 -2.53 -6.92
N TRP A 456 -0.99 -3.28 -5.95
CA TRP A 456 -2.15 -2.81 -5.19
C TRP A 456 -1.90 -1.46 -4.52
N LEU A 457 -0.66 -1.21 -4.08
CA LEU A 457 -0.29 0.00 -3.35
C LEU A 457 -0.24 1.25 -4.24
N LEU A 458 -0.31 1.11 -5.55
CA LEU A 458 -0.50 2.24 -6.46
C LEU A 458 -1.89 2.89 -6.29
N TYR A 459 -2.83 2.19 -5.67
CA TYR A 459 -4.22 2.60 -5.47
C TYR A 459 -4.62 2.61 -4.00
N ALA A 460 -4.43 1.52 -3.28
CA ALA A 460 -4.78 1.36 -1.86
C ALA A 460 -3.61 1.69 -0.91
N ASP A 461 -3.94 1.99 0.35
CA ASP A 461 -2.93 2.18 1.40
C ASP A 461 -2.53 0.83 2.03
N SER A 462 -3.48 -0.09 2.17
CA SER A 462 -3.23 -1.42 2.74
C SER A 462 -4.11 -2.50 2.10
N THR A 463 -3.61 -3.74 2.16
CA THR A 463 -4.35 -4.94 1.75
C THR A 463 -4.37 -5.96 2.87
N TRP A 464 -5.33 -6.88 2.82
CA TRP A 464 -5.48 -7.92 3.82
C TRP A 464 -4.41 -9.01 3.69
N ARG A 465 -3.92 -9.52 4.82
CA ARG A 465 -2.97 -10.64 4.91
C ARG A 465 -3.52 -11.98 4.40
N GLY A 466 -4.86 -12.07 4.23
CA GLY A 466 -5.56 -13.32 3.93
C GLY A 466 -5.83 -14.17 5.19
N GLY A 467 -6.42 -15.34 5.00
CA GLY A 467 -6.82 -16.25 6.08
C GLY A 467 -8.14 -15.86 6.73
N ASP A 468 -8.37 -16.32 7.96
CA ASP A 468 -9.56 -15.96 8.75
C ASP A 468 -9.37 -14.64 9.49
N ASP A 469 -10.46 -13.99 9.84
CA ASP A 469 -10.47 -12.74 10.63
C ASP A 469 -9.79 -12.96 11.98
N ASP A 470 -10.14 -14.04 12.64
CA ASP A 470 -9.47 -14.58 13.83
C ASP A 470 -9.41 -16.10 13.78
N SER A 471 -8.37 -16.66 14.35
CA SER A 471 -8.21 -18.12 14.52
C SER A 471 -7.08 -18.37 15.53
N ALA A 472 -6.76 -19.61 15.80
CA ALA A 472 -5.75 -19.96 16.78
C ALA A 472 -4.86 -21.10 16.30
N THR A 473 -3.54 -20.90 16.36
CA THR A 473 -2.55 -21.93 16.07
C THR A 473 -1.41 -21.92 17.08
N GLY A 474 -0.69 -23.03 17.24
CA GLY A 474 0.40 -23.14 18.20
C GLY A 474 -0.05 -23.52 19.61
N VAL A 475 0.67 -23.06 20.63
CA VAL A 475 0.55 -23.46 22.02
C VAL A 475 0.22 -22.28 22.94
N GLY A 476 -0.18 -22.55 24.20
CA GLY A 476 -0.45 -21.54 25.20
C GLY A 476 -1.88 -20.99 25.23
N PRO A 477 -2.11 -19.88 25.95
CA PRO A 477 -3.40 -19.20 26.01
C PRO A 477 -3.92 -18.78 24.65
N TYR A 478 -5.24 -18.58 24.51
CA TYR A 478 -5.84 -18.25 23.22
C TYR A 478 -5.22 -17.00 22.57
N ARG A 479 -4.93 -15.96 23.33
CA ARG A 479 -4.32 -14.73 22.84
C ARG A 479 -2.93 -14.99 22.22
N GLU A 480 -2.09 -15.82 22.85
CA GLU A 480 -0.79 -16.17 22.27
C GLU A 480 -0.92 -17.01 21.00
N ARG A 481 -1.94 -17.89 20.95
CA ARG A 481 -2.25 -18.68 19.77
C ARG A 481 -2.85 -17.85 18.64
N TRP A 482 -3.62 -16.82 18.97
CA TRP A 482 -4.10 -15.82 18.02
C TRP A 482 -2.93 -15.06 17.38
N ILE A 483 -2.02 -14.50 18.19
CA ILE A 483 -0.83 -13.82 17.68
C ILE A 483 -0.05 -14.76 16.74
N THR A 484 0.14 -16.02 17.15
CA THR A 484 0.86 -17.01 16.34
C THR A 484 0.15 -17.29 15.01
N TYR A 485 -1.19 -17.43 15.01
CA TYR A 485 -1.98 -17.61 13.81
C TYR A 485 -1.84 -16.41 12.84
N ARG A 486 -2.07 -15.20 13.34
CA ARG A 486 -1.96 -13.97 12.56
C ARG A 486 -0.61 -13.89 11.84
N ASP A 487 0.46 -14.14 12.56
CA ASP A 487 1.82 -14.01 12.05
C ASP A 487 2.21 -15.19 11.15
N ALA A 488 1.70 -16.39 11.42
CA ALA A 488 1.91 -17.58 10.56
C ALA A 488 1.24 -17.41 9.19
N VAL A 489 0.01 -16.89 9.16
CA VAL A 489 -0.68 -16.59 7.90
C VAL A 489 0.01 -15.45 7.14
N THR A 490 0.48 -14.42 7.84
CA THR A 490 1.29 -13.35 7.24
C THR A 490 2.57 -13.91 6.62
N TYR A 491 3.27 -14.80 7.33
CA TYR A 491 4.47 -15.44 6.80
C TYR A 491 4.18 -16.26 5.53
N GLN A 492 3.15 -17.12 5.58
CA GLN A 492 2.81 -17.99 4.46
C GLN A 492 2.32 -17.21 3.24
N ASN A 493 1.36 -16.31 3.42
CA ASN A 493 0.68 -15.66 2.30
C ASN A 493 1.47 -14.49 1.75
N ILE A 494 2.15 -13.72 2.60
CA ILE A 494 2.80 -12.48 2.20
C ILE A 494 4.32 -12.67 2.06
N VAL A 495 4.99 -13.12 3.12
CA VAL A 495 6.46 -13.22 3.10
C VAL A 495 6.93 -14.25 2.06
N GLN A 496 6.25 -15.39 1.97
CA GLN A 496 6.56 -16.42 0.98
C GLN A 496 5.85 -16.20 -0.36
N GLY A 497 4.59 -15.74 -0.34
CA GLY A 497 3.78 -15.56 -1.54
C GLY A 497 4.14 -14.35 -2.38
N GLY A 498 4.63 -13.26 -1.74
CA GLY A 498 5.02 -12.00 -2.39
C GLY A 498 6.24 -11.35 -1.75
N PRO A 499 7.46 -11.88 -1.92
CA PRO A 499 8.67 -11.42 -1.20
C PRO A 499 9.02 -9.94 -1.37
N LEU A 500 8.55 -9.28 -2.43
CA LEU A 500 8.72 -7.84 -2.64
C LEU A 500 7.49 -7.02 -2.25
N TYR A 501 6.45 -7.63 -1.66
CA TYR A 501 5.33 -6.89 -1.10
C TYR A 501 5.76 -6.19 0.21
N PRO A 502 5.53 -4.86 0.35
CA PRO A 502 5.91 -4.13 1.56
C PRO A 502 5.08 -4.57 2.79
N LEU A 503 5.71 -5.20 3.79
CA LEU A 503 5.03 -5.64 5.02
C LEU A 503 4.46 -4.47 5.83
N ASN A 504 4.90 -3.25 5.55
CA ASN A 504 4.39 -2.02 6.15
C ASN A 504 2.95 -1.66 5.72
N SER A 505 2.34 -2.42 4.81
CA SER A 505 1.06 -2.06 4.15
C SER A 505 -0.01 -3.15 4.28
N LEU A 506 -0.02 -3.83 5.41
CA LEU A 506 -0.96 -4.92 5.68
C LEU A 506 -2.07 -4.49 6.63
N MET A 507 -3.27 -5.01 6.40
CA MET A 507 -4.32 -5.19 7.38
C MET A 507 -4.12 -6.56 8.05
N LEU A 508 -3.93 -6.56 9.36
CA LEU A 508 -3.55 -7.74 10.13
C LEU A 508 -4.69 -8.30 11.01
N HIS A 509 -5.86 -7.62 11.07
CA HIS A 509 -6.90 -7.82 12.08
C HIS A 509 -6.35 -7.64 13.50
N GLY A 510 -5.61 -6.65 13.69
CA GLY A 510 -5.01 -5.96 14.77
C GLY A 510 -5.09 -6.50 16.17
N ILE A 511 -5.22 -5.55 17.11
CA ILE A 511 -5.32 -5.85 18.53
C ILE A 511 -6.78 -6.11 18.86
N ILE A 512 -7.09 -7.33 19.34
CA ILE A 512 -8.47 -7.72 19.66
C ILE A 512 -8.63 -7.87 21.17
N TYR A 513 -9.47 -7.02 21.78
CA TYR A 513 -9.96 -7.17 23.15
C TYR A 513 -11.39 -6.64 23.23
N ALA A 514 -12.35 -7.45 22.79
CA ALA A 514 -13.69 -6.99 22.50
C ALA A 514 -14.78 -7.93 23.03
N LYS A 515 -15.86 -7.35 23.55
CA LYS A 515 -16.93 -8.09 24.25
C LYS A 515 -17.66 -9.11 23.41
N GLN A 516 -17.74 -8.90 22.09
CA GLN A 516 -18.44 -9.83 21.19
C GLN A 516 -17.53 -10.94 20.66
N HIS A 517 -16.22 -10.80 20.82
CA HIS A 517 -15.30 -11.86 20.43
C HIS A 517 -15.39 -13.07 21.38
N PRO A 518 -15.56 -14.29 20.89
CA PRO A 518 -15.84 -15.46 21.75
C PRO A 518 -14.70 -15.83 22.70
N HIS A 519 -13.45 -15.51 22.35
CA HIS A 519 -12.26 -15.91 23.09
C HIS A 519 -11.38 -14.76 23.57
N LEU A 520 -11.41 -13.60 22.89
CA LEU A 520 -10.59 -12.43 23.22
C LEU A 520 -11.41 -11.32 23.92
N ASN A 521 -12.46 -11.69 24.64
CA ASN A 521 -13.25 -10.82 25.52
C ASN A 521 -12.76 -10.81 26.98
N LYS A 522 -11.67 -11.46 27.28
CA LYS A 522 -10.99 -11.52 28.58
C LYS A 522 -9.51 -11.81 28.39
N ASP A 523 -8.71 -11.50 29.41
CA ASP A 523 -7.26 -11.70 29.41
C ASP A 523 -6.77 -12.24 30.77
N PRO A 524 -7.16 -13.50 31.15
CA PRO A 524 -6.87 -14.05 32.46
C PRO A 524 -5.36 -14.27 32.72
N ASP A 525 -4.57 -14.35 31.65
CA ASP A 525 -3.15 -14.63 31.70
C ASP A 525 -2.27 -13.36 31.55
N ASP A 526 -2.90 -12.16 31.52
CA ASP A 526 -2.24 -10.87 31.35
C ASP A 526 -1.29 -10.82 30.13
N ARG A 527 -1.79 -11.24 28.97
CA ARG A 527 -1.02 -11.32 27.70
C ARG A 527 -1.31 -10.19 26.72
N PHE A 528 -2.20 -9.26 27.06
CA PHE A 528 -2.57 -8.15 26.20
C PHE A 528 -1.37 -7.30 25.76
N ARG A 529 -0.42 -7.05 26.67
CA ARG A 529 0.84 -6.36 26.38
C ARG A 529 1.66 -7.04 25.29
N ASN A 530 1.70 -8.39 25.26
CA ASN A 530 2.43 -9.12 24.23
C ASN A 530 1.80 -8.90 22.85
N GLU A 531 0.46 -8.91 22.77
CA GLU A 531 -0.26 -8.61 21.53
C GLU A 531 0.02 -7.19 21.06
N VAL A 532 -0.07 -6.19 21.95
CA VAL A 532 0.22 -4.79 21.64
C VAL A 532 1.64 -4.63 21.08
N ARG A 533 2.65 -5.14 21.79
CA ARG A 533 4.05 -5.03 21.37
C ARG A 533 4.34 -5.76 20.06
N SER A 534 3.81 -6.98 19.92
CA SER A 534 3.94 -7.75 18.68
C SER A 534 3.29 -7.01 17.51
N TYR A 535 2.08 -6.51 17.70
CA TYR A 535 1.32 -5.82 16.65
C TYR A 535 2.01 -4.55 16.15
N PHE A 536 2.32 -3.63 17.05
CA PHE A 536 3.03 -2.40 16.67
C PHE A 536 4.44 -2.68 16.14
N GLY A 537 5.06 -3.76 16.61
CA GLY A 537 6.36 -4.24 16.16
C GLY A 537 6.39 -4.69 14.70
N THR A 538 5.24 -5.03 14.10
CA THR A 538 5.16 -5.38 12.67
C THR A 538 5.52 -4.21 11.75
N GLY A 539 5.40 -2.97 12.24
CA GLY A 539 5.64 -1.78 11.45
C GLY A 539 4.55 -1.49 10.40
N THR A 540 3.41 -2.20 10.42
CA THR A 540 2.31 -1.91 9.51
C THR A 540 1.77 -0.50 9.73
N GLN A 541 1.45 0.19 8.63
CA GLN A 541 0.89 1.54 8.72
C GLN A 541 -0.53 1.56 9.27
N LEU A 542 -1.36 0.56 8.94
CA LEU A 542 -2.71 0.44 9.46
C LEU A 542 -2.66 -0.19 10.86
N GLN A 543 -2.87 0.63 11.87
CA GLN A 543 -2.82 0.24 13.28
C GLN A 543 -4.24 0.11 13.82
N GLU A 544 -4.73 -1.13 13.88
CA GLU A 544 -6.14 -1.46 14.13
C GLU A 544 -6.37 -1.82 15.59
N MET A 545 -7.44 -1.31 16.17
CA MET A 545 -7.89 -1.63 17.52
C MET A 545 -9.35 -2.08 17.50
N TYR A 546 -9.58 -3.38 17.64
CA TYR A 546 -10.89 -4.00 17.86
C TYR A 546 -11.11 -4.15 19.37
N ILE A 547 -11.44 -3.06 20.03
CA ILE A 547 -11.37 -2.97 21.49
C ILE A 547 -12.69 -2.43 22.06
N THR A 548 -13.22 -3.16 23.05
CA THR A 548 -14.28 -2.65 23.94
C THR A 548 -13.61 -1.92 25.10
N PRO A 549 -13.75 -0.59 25.22
CA PRO A 549 -13.04 0.22 26.21
C PRO A 549 -13.19 -0.26 27.65
N GLU A 550 -14.36 -0.76 28.03
CA GLU A 550 -14.67 -1.19 29.41
C GLU A 550 -13.91 -2.44 29.84
N LEU A 551 -13.30 -3.17 28.90
CA LEU A 551 -12.48 -4.35 29.21
C LEU A 551 -11.06 -4.00 29.61
N LEU A 552 -10.60 -2.78 29.30
CA LEU A 552 -9.23 -2.38 29.49
C LEU A 552 -9.00 -1.79 30.89
N THR A 553 -7.91 -2.24 31.52
CA THR A 553 -7.34 -1.60 32.71
C THR A 553 -6.54 -0.36 32.35
N ASP A 554 -6.22 0.51 33.33
CA ASP A 554 -5.31 1.63 33.10
C ASP A 554 -3.96 1.19 32.53
N GLN A 555 -3.44 0.02 32.97
CA GLN A 555 -2.20 -0.53 32.42
C GLN A 555 -2.33 -0.92 30.94
N ASN A 556 -3.45 -1.49 30.53
CA ASN A 556 -3.68 -1.81 29.12
C ASN A 556 -3.72 -0.55 28.25
N TRP A 557 -4.36 0.51 28.74
CA TRP A 557 -4.36 1.81 28.07
C TRP A 557 -2.96 2.44 28.00
N ASP A 558 -2.14 2.27 29.04
CA ASP A 558 -0.76 2.74 29.06
C ASP A 558 0.10 1.98 28.04
N ASP A 559 -0.05 0.65 27.95
CA ASP A 559 0.65 -0.20 26.99
C ASP A 559 0.31 0.20 25.54
N LEU A 560 -0.99 0.43 25.23
CA LEU A 560 -1.44 0.92 23.93
C LEU A 560 -0.84 2.29 23.59
N ALA A 561 -0.89 3.22 24.55
CA ALA A 561 -0.41 4.58 24.33
C ALA A 561 1.11 4.62 24.14
N GLU A 562 1.86 3.82 24.89
CA GLU A 562 3.31 3.72 24.78
C GLU A 562 3.70 3.17 23.40
N ALA A 563 3.06 2.08 22.96
CA ALA A 563 3.34 1.46 21.69
C ALA A 563 2.94 2.35 20.48
N ALA A 564 1.80 3.04 20.56
CA ALA A 564 1.38 3.96 19.51
C ALA A 564 2.34 5.16 19.37
N LYS A 565 2.83 5.71 20.49
CA LYS A 565 3.86 6.77 20.48
C LYS A 565 5.16 6.26 19.88
N TRP A 566 5.63 5.09 20.32
CA TRP A 566 6.83 4.48 19.78
C TRP A 566 6.76 4.28 18.27
N ALA A 567 5.66 3.75 17.76
CA ALA A 567 5.48 3.54 16.33
C ALA A 567 5.50 4.86 15.54
N ARG A 568 4.85 5.93 16.07
CA ARG A 568 4.88 7.27 15.45
C ARG A 568 6.28 7.87 15.46
N ASP A 569 7.01 7.75 16.57
CA ASP A 569 8.39 8.24 16.70
C ASP A 569 9.40 7.46 15.84
N ARG A 570 9.03 6.26 15.41
CA ARG A 570 9.85 5.35 14.61
C ARG A 570 9.34 5.15 13.19
N GLN A 571 8.34 5.90 12.75
CA GLN A 571 7.74 5.71 11.42
C GLN A 571 8.76 5.84 10.28
N ASP A 572 9.81 6.65 10.44
CA ASP A 572 10.90 6.78 9.48
C ASP A 572 11.71 5.49 9.31
N VAL A 573 11.83 4.70 10.37
CA VAL A 573 12.51 3.39 10.39
C VAL A 573 11.53 2.29 10.01
N LEU A 574 10.36 2.23 10.66
CA LEU A 574 9.36 1.16 10.49
C LEU A 574 8.84 1.02 9.05
N LYS A 575 8.93 2.05 8.26
CA LYS A 575 8.65 2.01 6.82
C LYS A 575 9.48 0.93 6.08
N ASP A 576 10.71 0.61 6.54
CA ASP A 576 11.58 -0.44 5.97
C ASP A 576 11.29 -1.84 6.53
N THR A 577 10.21 -2.03 7.29
CA THR A 577 9.95 -3.30 7.98
C THR A 577 9.96 -4.50 7.05
N HIS A 578 10.62 -5.56 7.49
CA HIS A 578 10.69 -6.84 6.80
C HIS A 578 10.85 -7.99 7.79
N TRP A 579 10.58 -9.20 7.32
CA TRP A 579 10.59 -10.40 8.15
C TRP A 579 12.00 -10.84 8.50
N VAL A 580 12.15 -11.40 9.72
CA VAL A 580 13.38 -12.04 10.19
C VAL A 580 13.04 -13.30 10.99
N GLY A 581 13.89 -14.32 10.89
CA GLY A 581 13.75 -15.57 11.65
C GLY A 581 12.88 -16.62 10.96
N GLY A 582 12.30 -17.49 11.77
CA GLY A 582 11.67 -18.72 11.33
C GLY A 582 10.17 -18.62 11.02
N ASN A 583 9.52 -19.78 11.02
CA ASN A 583 8.09 -19.93 10.76
C ASN A 583 7.30 -20.02 12.08
N PRO A 584 6.38 -19.07 12.35
CA PRO A 584 5.56 -19.09 13.56
C PRO A 584 4.73 -20.37 13.74
N ALA A 585 4.26 -20.96 12.63
CA ALA A 585 3.47 -22.19 12.68
C ALA A 585 4.27 -23.40 13.20
N TRP A 586 5.60 -23.33 13.10
CA TRP A 586 6.52 -24.36 13.62
C TRP A 586 7.06 -23.99 15.01
N LEU A 587 6.54 -22.94 15.62
CA LEU A 587 6.94 -22.40 16.91
C LEU A 587 8.41 -21.91 16.92
N GLU A 588 8.96 -21.53 15.79
CA GLU A 588 10.30 -20.97 15.68
C GLU A 588 10.30 -19.48 16.07
N VAL A 589 11.40 -18.98 16.62
CA VAL A 589 11.59 -17.55 16.90
C VAL A 589 11.60 -16.79 15.58
N TYR A 590 10.80 -15.74 15.51
CA TYR A 590 10.65 -14.88 14.34
C TYR A 590 10.48 -13.42 14.75
N GLY A 591 10.38 -12.53 13.75
CA GLY A 591 10.05 -11.14 14.02
C GLY A 591 10.19 -10.21 12.82
N TRP A 592 10.42 -8.95 13.14
CA TRP A 592 10.54 -7.88 12.17
C TRP A 592 11.78 -7.05 12.41
N ALA A 593 12.43 -6.66 11.32
CA ALA A 593 13.56 -5.78 11.32
C ALA A 593 13.30 -4.58 10.41
N ALA A 594 13.81 -3.42 10.77
CA ALA A 594 13.75 -2.21 9.96
C ALA A 594 15.01 -1.38 10.18
N TRP A 595 15.48 -0.70 9.14
CA TRP A 595 16.74 0.00 9.18
C TRP A 595 16.73 1.33 8.39
N THR A 596 17.46 2.28 8.93
CA THR A 596 17.92 3.51 8.25
C THR A 596 19.40 3.72 8.58
N PRO A 597 20.13 4.61 7.88
CA PRO A 597 21.55 4.86 8.19
C PRO A 597 21.86 5.23 9.63
N ALA A 598 20.92 5.85 10.33
CA ALA A 598 21.11 6.32 11.72
C ALA A 598 20.48 5.40 12.77
N LYS A 599 19.45 4.66 12.41
CA LYS A 599 18.60 3.93 13.37
C LYS A 599 18.17 2.57 12.82
N ALA A 600 17.92 1.62 13.70
CA ALA A 600 17.27 0.37 13.35
C ALA A 600 16.32 -0.07 14.46
N THR A 601 15.38 -0.96 14.12
CA THR A 601 14.53 -1.66 15.07
C THR A 601 14.59 -3.16 14.82
N LEU A 602 14.59 -3.95 15.88
CA LEU A 602 14.46 -5.41 15.83
C LEU A 602 13.41 -5.83 16.84
N VAL A 603 12.36 -6.49 16.36
CA VAL A 603 11.32 -7.05 17.20
C VAL A 603 11.29 -8.55 16.99
N LEU A 604 11.56 -9.32 18.03
CA LEU A 604 11.56 -10.78 18.01
C LEU A 604 10.44 -11.32 18.89
N ARG A 605 9.82 -12.40 18.48
CA ARG A 605 8.83 -13.13 19.28
C ARG A 605 9.20 -14.62 19.38
N ASN A 606 9.11 -15.14 20.57
CA ASN A 606 9.10 -16.58 20.83
C ASN A 606 7.64 -17.06 20.89
N PRO A 607 7.14 -17.83 19.91
CA PRO A 607 5.75 -18.33 19.93
C PRO A 607 5.56 -19.61 20.76
N SER A 608 6.61 -20.12 21.38
CA SER A 608 6.61 -21.37 22.16
C SER A 608 6.39 -21.12 23.65
N ASP A 609 5.88 -22.13 24.33
CA ASP A 609 5.77 -22.23 25.80
C ASP A 609 7.10 -22.62 26.48
N LYS A 610 8.21 -22.67 25.72
CA LYS A 610 9.55 -22.96 26.20
C LYS A 610 10.50 -21.83 25.83
N PRO A 611 11.55 -21.57 26.65
CA PRO A 611 12.61 -20.67 26.25
C PRO A 611 13.27 -21.13 24.95
N GLN A 612 13.57 -20.17 24.06
CA GLN A 612 14.27 -20.42 22.80
C GLN A 612 15.35 -19.37 22.57
N SER A 613 16.26 -19.69 21.66
CA SER A 613 17.31 -18.75 21.21
C SER A 613 17.32 -18.66 19.70
N ILE A 614 17.69 -17.48 19.19
CA ILE A 614 17.98 -17.26 17.78
C ILE A 614 19.33 -16.59 17.63
N LYS A 615 20.14 -17.09 16.69
CA LYS A 615 21.41 -16.44 16.31
C LYS A 615 21.23 -15.59 15.07
N LEU A 616 21.54 -14.31 15.16
CA LEU A 616 21.38 -13.33 14.09
C LEU A 616 22.69 -12.60 13.80
N ASN A 617 23.01 -12.43 12.52
CA ASN A 617 24.02 -11.50 12.04
C ASN A 617 23.29 -10.23 11.60
N LEU A 618 23.53 -9.09 12.26
CA LEU A 618 22.77 -7.87 12.04
C LEU A 618 23.02 -7.27 10.66
N ALA A 619 24.19 -7.50 10.05
CA ALA A 619 24.45 -7.04 8.69
C ALA A 619 23.48 -7.72 7.69
N ASN A 620 23.22 -9.01 7.88
CA ASN A 620 22.25 -9.75 7.07
C ASN A 620 20.81 -9.38 7.44
N VAL A 621 20.50 -9.29 8.75
CA VAL A 621 19.15 -8.93 9.24
C VAL A 621 18.69 -7.60 8.70
N PHE A 622 19.57 -6.59 8.72
CA PHE A 622 19.25 -5.25 8.21
C PHE A 622 19.61 -5.05 6.75
N GLU A 623 20.06 -6.09 6.04
CA GLU A 623 20.51 -5.98 4.64
C GLU A 623 21.41 -4.75 4.46
N LEU A 624 22.47 -4.63 5.30
CA LEU A 624 23.27 -3.41 5.35
C LEU A 624 23.98 -3.15 4.02
N PRO A 625 23.80 -1.96 3.43
CA PRO A 625 24.55 -1.61 2.23
C PRO A 625 26.05 -1.40 2.54
N ALA A 626 26.88 -1.48 1.52
CA ALA A 626 28.29 -1.17 1.64
C ALA A 626 28.52 0.22 2.25
N GLY A 627 29.39 0.32 3.25
CA GLY A 627 29.71 1.57 3.96
C GLY A 627 28.71 1.95 5.07
N ALA A 628 27.71 1.12 5.36
CA ALA A 628 26.84 1.32 6.53
C ALA A 628 27.61 1.18 7.85
N ALA A 629 27.11 1.83 8.90
CA ALA A 629 27.66 1.67 10.25
C ALA A 629 27.64 0.20 10.67
N GLN A 630 28.71 -0.23 11.34
CA GLN A 630 28.88 -1.61 11.77
C GLN A 630 28.70 -1.79 13.30
N ALA A 631 28.60 -0.71 14.04
CA ALA A 631 28.41 -0.73 15.49
C ALA A 631 27.11 -0.04 15.87
N TYR A 632 26.37 -0.66 16.78
CA TYR A 632 25.07 -0.18 17.27
C TYR A 632 25.01 -0.25 18.79
N THR A 633 24.37 0.77 19.38
CA THR A 633 23.86 0.66 20.76
C THR A 633 22.38 0.34 20.69
N ALA A 634 21.98 -0.77 21.30
CA ALA A 634 20.61 -1.30 21.31
C ALA A 634 20.02 -1.27 22.71
N LYS A 635 18.75 -0.86 22.82
CA LYS A 635 18.00 -0.86 24.09
C LYS A 635 16.51 -1.12 23.85
N SER A 636 15.83 -1.70 24.85
CA SER A 636 14.37 -1.77 24.82
C SER A 636 13.75 -0.37 24.88
N PRO A 637 12.72 -0.08 24.07
CA PRO A 637 12.00 1.20 24.13
C PRO A 637 10.97 1.26 25.28
N TRP A 638 10.65 0.13 25.90
CA TRP A 638 9.55 0.01 26.86
C TRP A 638 9.93 0.42 28.26
N LYS A 639 9.10 1.20 28.95
CA LYS A 639 9.32 1.63 30.34
C LYS A 639 9.45 0.45 31.30
N SER A 640 8.64 -0.60 31.10
CA SER A 640 8.71 -1.82 31.91
C SER A 640 10.06 -2.54 31.81
N ASP A 641 10.80 -2.30 30.74
CA ASP A 641 12.11 -2.91 30.47
C ASP A 641 13.27 -1.96 30.83
N ALA A 642 13.00 -0.85 31.51
CA ALA A 642 14.02 0.17 31.84
C ALA A 642 15.22 -0.38 32.63
N ALA A 643 15.04 -1.47 33.36
CA ALA A 643 16.13 -2.14 34.08
C ALA A 643 17.02 -3.03 33.18
N ARG A 644 16.62 -3.30 31.93
CA ARG A 644 17.44 -4.07 30.99
C ARG A 644 18.63 -3.20 30.53
N PRO A 645 19.86 -3.69 30.62
CA PRO A 645 21.02 -2.93 30.17
C PRO A 645 21.00 -2.72 28.65
N ALA A 646 21.54 -1.60 28.20
CA ALA A 646 21.84 -1.41 26.79
C ALA A 646 22.88 -2.41 26.32
N MET A 647 22.78 -2.82 25.08
CA MET A 647 23.66 -3.79 24.43
C MET A 647 24.50 -3.10 23.37
N ASP A 648 25.79 -3.36 23.34
CA ASP A 648 26.67 -2.96 22.25
C ASP A 648 26.77 -4.11 21.25
N LEU A 649 26.31 -3.88 20.03
CA LEU A 649 26.22 -4.90 19.00
C LEU A 649 27.09 -4.53 17.81
N ASN A 650 27.86 -5.50 17.32
CA ASN A 650 28.62 -5.40 16.05
C ASN A 650 27.84 -6.12 14.95
N ALA A 651 27.55 -5.42 13.86
CA ALA A 651 26.74 -5.96 12.79
C ALA A 651 27.34 -7.17 12.08
N GLN A 652 28.67 -7.29 12.06
CA GLN A 652 29.38 -8.41 11.43
C GLN A 652 29.49 -9.65 12.34
N ALA A 653 29.24 -9.50 13.63
CA ALA A 653 29.23 -10.62 14.56
C ALA A 653 27.85 -11.29 14.62
N ALA A 654 27.84 -12.59 14.88
CA ALA A 654 26.61 -13.30 15.21
C ALA A 654 26.26 -13.04 16.68
N HIS A 655 25.05 -12.57 16.95
CA HIS A 655 24.54 -12.36 18.30
C HIS A 655 23.45 -13.39 18.59
N GLU A 656 23.50 -13.97 19.80
CA GLU A 656 22.48 -14.88 20.28
C GLU A 656 21.48 -14.10 21.15
N PHE A 657 20.21 -14.17 20.75
CA PHE A 657 19.10 -13.59 21.52
C PHE A 657 18.30 -14.75 22.14
N ARG A 658 18.23 -14.76 23.47
CA ARG A 658 17.41 -15.70 24.21
C ARG A 658 16.11 -15.05 24.60
N LEU A 659 15.00 -15.72 24.33
CA LEU A 659 13.65 -15.25 24.64
C LEU A 659 12.96 -16.25 25.58
N GLU A 660 12.32 -15.72 26.60
CA GLU A 660 11.46 -16.50 27.49
C GLU A 660 10.17 -16.95 26.75
N PRO A 661 9.38 -17.87 27.30
CA PRO A 661 8.12 -18.30 26.70
C PRO A 661 7.21 -17.13 26.36
N PHE A 662 6.76 -17.07 25.09
CA PHE A 662 5.88 -16.03 24.56
C PHE A 662 6.42 -14.60 24.61
N GLU A 663 7.70 -14.44 24.89
CA GLU A 663 8.30 -13.10 24.98
C GLU A 663 8.27 -12.39 23.62
N VAL A 664 7.90 -11.10 23.67
CA VAL A 664 8.10 -10.14 22.57
C VAL A 664 9.25 -9.22 22.98
N PHE A 665 10.39 -9.40 22.36
CA PHE A 665 11.63 -8.70 22.64
C PHE A 665 11.87 -7.61 21.60
N THR A 666 11.85 -6.35 22.04
CA THR A 666 11.99 -5.19 21.14
C THR A 666 13.28 -4.44 21.44
N LEU A 667 14.04 -4.13 20.40
CA LEU A 667 15.24 -3.31 20.46
C LEU A 667 15.15 -2.11 19.51
N ASP A 668 15.32 -0.92 20.06
CA ASP A 668 15.69 0.28 19.33
C ASP A 668 17.19 0.38 19.25
N MET A 669 17.74 0.60 18.05
CA MET A 669 19.18 0.66 17.82
C MET A 669 19.58 2.01 17.22
N THR A 670 20.71 2.52 17.68
CA THR A 670 21.33 3.73 17.13
C THR A 670 22.74 3.38 16.64
N ALA A 671 23.03 3.80 15.42
CA ALA A 671 24.37 3.65 14.83
C ALA A 671 25.41 4.49 15.58
N ARG A 672 26.63 3.94 15.71
CA ARG A 672 27.78 4.59 16.36
C ARG A 672 28.87 4.90 15.37
#